data_1ce26108dc236722a135de3fad189cdc
#
_entry.id   1ce26108dc236722a135de3fad189cdc
#
_cell.length_a   1.000
_cell.length_b   1.000
_cell.length_c   1.000
_cell.angle_alpha   90.00
_cell.angle_beta   90.00
_cell.angle_gamma   90.00
#
_symmetry.space_group_name_H-M   'P 1'
#
loop_
_entity.id
_entity.type
_entity.pdbx_description
1 polymer ?
#
loop_
_entity_poly.entity_id
_entity_poly.type
_entity_poly.pdbx_seq_one_letter_code
_entity_poly.pdbx_strand_id
1 'polypeptide(L)'
;MDSSPLTGERVVNNAHPAFRPLARHTRLALLAAGLLAAQIGFAAQTEISEVPPESKITVPANVMFTLDDSGSMYWESIPDPHSFRVGTYLFPRPTNVYDWRTGADDYPVDPVSTDLDDPNARFYRSYAGNPLYYNPEKTYKPWSNSDGSLWPNAEPTRAWLNPGHPNRDDYTLNLTQNVIWRPASDGIADATIYPATYFAYTGSAPLVRTDTTTTNTPGNFTRVQIGLTTLPPRSPKRTDCAGDRCTSAEEIKNFANWFSYHRSRHLAARAAIGKAFSEQKDNLRVGYATINRTTETDIDGFTTKRVVRGLRLFKDEEASDKRWRTQFFDWLYKDPMPRLGTPLRTAMDDVGNYFTSAPPWRAKVEDSTSAALSCQRSHHILMTDGYYDNDGDSARASISGSNVDNLEGDEHTSEDGTRSFSYLPAAPYKDDYTNTLADVAMYYWKTDLRPGLANGIPDDDRNPAFWQHLSTYTIGFGITGMLSESDIVALFAGRLNSVSWLNPTTGGNTDRAKGDDLVHAALNGRGEFFRADNPEVFAQRLSKVLESLANNPSGAAAAAVTKPYIDIANNFTYETSYRAAQRMGDIKAYKLHLETGQPDRNQPAWTKPCPTDASRTCAKGVAEMLEARTADSRQIATFNGSSGV
;
A
#
# COMPACT_ATOMS: atom_id res chain seq x y z
N MET A 1 -65.12 1.03 -23.53
CA MET A 1 -65.74 2.36 -23.58
C MET A 1 -64.63 3.25 -24.13
N ASP A 2 -64.56 3.39 -25.41
CA ASP A 2 -65.23 4.37 -26.26
C ASP A 2 -64.61 5.77 -25.99
N SER A 3 -64.09 6.53 -26.87
CA SER A 3 -64.30 6.67 -28.33
C SER A 3 -63.34 7.73 -28.88
N SER A 4 -62.83 7.49 -30.04
CA SER A 4 -62.48 8.56 -31.03
C SER A 4 -63.75 9.31 -31.45
N PRO A 5 -63.80 10.29 -32.36
CA PRO A 5 -62.92 10.63 -33.48
C PRO A 5 -62.95 12.10 -34.00
N LEU A 6 -62.38 12.29 -35.25
CA LEU A 6 -62.79 13.18 -36.36
C LEU A 6 -62.09 14.55 -36.44
N THR A 7 -61.46 14.88 -37.45
CA THR A 7 -61.54 15.13 -38.92
C THR A 7 -61.33 16.60 -39.25
N GLY A 8 -60.71 16.87 -40.37
CA GLY A 8 -60.71 18.19 -41.02
C GLY A 8 -59.73 18.36 -42.14
N GLU A 9 -60.08 17.82 -43.29
CA GLU A 9 -59.55 18.17 -44.62
C GLU A 9 -59.73 19.64 -44.95
N ARG A 10 -58.77 20.21 -45.70
CA ARG A 10 -59.12 21.00 -46.92
C ARG A 10 -57.93 21.12 -47.88
N VAL A 11 -58.21 20.67 -49.07
CA VAL A 11 -57.56 20.86 -50.40
C VAL A 11 -57.72 22.30 -50.88
N VAL A 12 -56.74 22.86 -51.60
CA VAL A 12 -56.94 23.66 -52.83
C VAL A 12 -55.59 23.91 -53.54
N ASN A 13 -55.46 23.30 -54.69
CA ASN A 13 -55.15 23.74 -56.09
C ASN A 13 -53.96 24.71 -56.39
N ASN A 14 -53.16 24.13 -57.26
CA ASN A 14 -52.69 24.59 -58.60
C ASN A 14 -52.07 25.99 -58.78
N ALA A 15 -50.81 25.97 -59.23
CA ALA A 15 -50.42 26.58 -60.52
C ALA A 15 -48.99 26.18 -60.92
N HIS A 16 -48.86 25.50 -62.03
CA HIS A 16 -47.61 25.38 -62.79
C HIS A 16 -47.24 26.66 -63.50
N PRO A 17 -45.95 26.97 -63.64
CA PRO A 17 -45.48 27.52 -64.89
C PRO A 17 -44.41 26.63 -65.56
N ALA A 18 -44.53 26.62 -66.89
CA ALA A 18 -43.78 25.82 -67.83
C ALA A 18 -42.24 26.02 -67.84
N PHE A 19 -41.54 24.91 -67.88
CA PHE A 19 -40.13 24.88 -68.15
C PHE A 19 -39.83 25.06 -69.65
N ARG A 20 -39.01 26.09 -69.96
CA ARG A 20 -38.35 26.19 -71.25
C ARG A 20 -37.06 25.35 -71.27
N PRO A 21 -36.71 24.65 -72.34
CA PRO A 21 -35.51 23.82 -72.41
C PRO A 21 -34.24 24.65 -72.49
N LEU A 22 -33.34 24.48 -71.50
CA LEU A 22 -31.97 25.03 -71.57
C LEU A 22 -31.12 24.28 -72.57
N ALA A 23 -30.32 25.05 -73.31
CA ALA A 23 -29.46 24.60 -74.41
C ALA A 23 -28.45 23.51 -73.95
N ARG A 24 -28.14 22.57 -74.83
CA ARG A 24 -27.31 21.37 -74.61
C ARG A 24 -25.94 21.64 -73.97
N HIS A 25 -25.37 22.83 -74.14
CA HIS A 25 -24.06 23.19 -73.60
C HIS A 25 -24.05 23.55 -72.14
N THR A 26 -25.15 24.06 -71.60
CA THR A 26 -25.28 24.33 -70.16
C THR A 26 -25.50 23.05 -69.34
N ARG A 27 -26.05 21.99 -69.91
CA ARG A 27 -26.19 20.69 -69.23
C ARG A 27 -24.86 19.95 -69.14
N LEU A 28 -23.95 20.08 -70.11
CA LEU A 28 -22.59 19.49 -69.97
C LEU A 28 -21.73 20.22 -68.94
N ALA A 29 -21.84 21.55 -68.85
CA ALA A 29 -21.10 22.33 -67.86
C ALA A 29 -21.56 22.04 -66.39
N LEU A 30 -22.86 21.84 -66.20
CA LEU A 30 -23.40 21.47 -64.89
C LEU A 30 -23.06 20.01 -64.50
N LEU A 31 -22.98 19.08 -65.44
CA LEU A 31 -22.52 17.70 -65.16
C LEU A 31 -21.01 17.65 -64.91
N ALA A 32 -20.20 18.45 -65.58
CA ALA A 32 -18.77 18.56 -65.33
C ALA A 32 -18.47 19.20 -63.94
N ALA A 33 -19.23 20.24 -63.57
CA ALA A 33 -19.12 20.85 -62.24
C ALA A 33 -19.60 19.93 -61.12
N GLY A 34 -20.61 19.09 -61.32
CA GLY A 34 -21.11 18.09 -60.43
C GLY A 34 -20.11 16.92 -60.20
N LEU A 35 -19.39 16.52 -61.27
CA LEU A 35 -18.35 15.49 -61.19
C LEU A 35 -17.03 15.99 -60.54
N LEU A 36 -16.71 17.27 -60.65
CA LEU A 36 -15.58 17.88 -59.95
C LEU A 36 -15.90 18.14 -58.47
N ALA A 37 -17.14 18.43 -58.11
CA ALA A 37 -17.57 18.60 -56.73
C ALA A 37 -17.68 17.26 -55.98
N ALA A 38 -17.84 16.15 -56.69
CA ALA A 38 -17.87 14.81 -56.06
C ALA A 38 -16.49 14.23 -55.73
N GLN A 39 -15.40 14.93 -56.08
CA GLN A 39 -14.02 14.51 -55.72
C GLN A 39 -13.40 15.29 -54.57
N ILE A 40 -14.09 16.27 -54.00
CA ILE A 40 -13.71 16.79 -52.69
C ILE A 40 -14.44 15.94 -51.66
N GLY A 41 -14.03 14.69 -51.54
CA GLY A 41 -14.31 13.89 -50.36
C GLY A 41 -13.65 14.60 -49.21
N PHE A 42 -14.40 15.31 -48.40
CA PHE A 42 -13.97 15.53 -47.03
C PHE A 42 -13.78 14.13 -46.44
N ALA A 43 -12.53 13.70 -46.30
CA ALA A 43 -12.24 12.62 -45.41
C ALA A 43 -12.88 13.04 -44.07
N ALA A 44 -13.95 12.36 -43.68
CA ALA A 44 -14.47 12.51 -42.35
C ALA A 44 -13.28 12.36 -41.42
N GLN A 45 -13.02 13.35 -40.59
CA GLN A 45 -12.07 13.21 -39.50
C GLN A 45 -12.49 11.96 -38.78
N THR A 46 -11.72 10.89 -38.95
CA THR A 46 -11.87 9.71 -38.12
C THR A 46 -11.58 10.24 -36.73
N GLU A 47 -12.58 10.24 -35.84
CA GLU A 47 -12.35 10.48 -34.45
C GLU A 47 -11.32 9.44 -34.01
N ILE A 48 -10.09 9.91 -33.82
CA ILE A 48 -9.06 9.11 -33.21
C ILE A 48 -9.57 8.88 -31.80
N SER A 49 -9.88 7.64 -31.49
CA SER A 49 -10.26 7.26 -30.12
C SER A 49 -9.21 7.84 -29.16
N GLU A 50 -9.64 8.70 -28.25
CA GLU A 50 -8.76 9.24 -27.19
C GLU A 50 -8.27 8.14 -26.24
N VAL A 51 -8.85 6.95 -26.35
CA VAL A 51 -8.43 5.75 -25.65
C VAL A 51 -7.58 4.92 -26.61
N PRO A 52 -6.30 4.64 -26.31
CA PRO A 52 -5.51 3.71 -27.09
C PRO A 52 -6.26 2.38 -27.26
N PRO A 53 -6.19 1.71 -28.39
CA PRO A 53 -6.83 0.41 -28.54
C PRO A 53 -6.25 -0.54 -27.48
N GLU A 54 -7.02 -0.81 -26.44
CA GLU A 54 -6.70 -1.79 -25.42
C GLU A 54 -6.77 -3.19 -26.03
N SER A 55 -5.73 -3.57 -26.76
CA SER A 55 -5.62 -4.90 -27.35
C SER A 55 -4.75 -5.84 -26.53
N LYS A 56 -4.70 -5.68 -25.20
CA LYS A 56 -3.98 -6.64 -24.35
C LYS A 56 -4.86 -7.11 -23.21
N ILE A 57 -4.99 -8.42 -23.14
CA ILE A 57 -5.50 -9.11 -21.94
C ILE A 57 -4.56 -8.73 -20.79
N THR A 58 -4.98 -7.77 -19.99
CA THR A 58 -4.24 -7.40 -18.78
C THR A 58 -4.47 -8.49 -17.75
N VAL A 59 -3.41 -9.16 -17.35
CA VAL A 59 -3.47 -10.15 -16.27
C VAL A 59 -3.31 -9.42 -14.96
N PRO A 60 -4.32 -9.43 -14.06
CA PRO A 60 -4.24 -8.78 -12.76
C PRO A 60 -3.06 -9.32 -11.96
N ALA A 61 -2.24 -8.44 -11.38
CA ALA A 61 -1.11 -8.86 -10.54
C ALA A 61 -1.58 -9.61 -9.29
N ASN A 62 -0.80 -10.59 -8.86
CA ASN A 62 -0.99 -11.29 -7.59
C ASN A 62 -0.42 -10.47 -6.44
N VAL A 63 -1.20 -10.29 -5.38
CA VAL A 63 -0.78 -9.64 -4.14
C VAL A 63 -1.17 -10.53 -2.97
N MET A 64 -0.18 -11.09 -2.27
CA MET A 64 -0.39 -11.75 -0.98
C MET A 64 -0.09 -10.73 0.12
N PHE A 65 -1.09 -10.39 0.92
CA PHE A 65 -0.95 -9.45 2.03
C PHE A 65 -0.84 -10.22 3.35
N THR A 66 0.29 -10.07 4.05
CA THR A 66 0.50 -10.66 5.38
C THR A 66 0.39 -9.59 6.44
N LEU A 67 -0.54 -9.80 7.38
CA LEU A 67 -0.76 -8.95 8.55
C LEU A 67 -0.07 -9.54 9.77
N ASP A 68 0.72 -8.72 10.44
CA ASP A 68 1.20 -9.02 11.78
C ASP A 68 0.03 -9.04 12.78
N ASP A 69 -0.13 -10.16 13.47
CA ASP A 69 -1.12 -10.40 14.51
C ASP A 69 -0.46 -10.73 15.86
N SER A 70 0.78 -10.25 16.07
CA SER A 70 1.55 -10.42 17.32
C SER A 70 1.00 -9.61 18.49
N GLY A 71 1.51 -9.88 19.68
CA GLY A 71 1.08 -9.22 20.92
C GLY A 71 1.32 -7.72 20.94
N SER A 72 2.40 -7.23 20.33
CA SER A 72 2.76 -5.80 20.25
C SER A 72 1.72 -4.97 19.48
N MET A 73 1.00 -5.57 18.55
CA MET A 73 -0.09 -4.92 17.83
C MET A 73 -1.23 -4.37 18.72
N TYR A 74 -1.35 -4.86 19.94
CA TYR A 74 -2.33 -4.34 20.91
C TYR A 74 -1.87 -3.06 21.63
N TRP A 75 -0.59 -2.68 21.52
CA TRP A 75 -0.06 -1.53 22.21
C TRP A 75 -0.70 -0.22 21.74
N GLU A 76 -0.85 0.72 22.68
CA GLU A 76 -1.48 2.01 22.45
C GLU A 76 -0.46 3.14 22.31
N SER A 77 0.79 2.81 22.00
CA SER A 77 1.89 3.77 21.80
C SER A 77 2.79 3.43 20.61
N ILE A 78 3.32 4.48 19.99
CA ILE A 78 4.42 4.50 19.03
C ILE A 78 5.32 5.69 19.42
N PRO A 79 6.64 5.54 19.53
CA PRO A 79 7.44 4.30 19.49
C PRO A 79 7.13 3.36 20.63
N ASP A 80 7.87 2.25 20.69
CA ASP A 80 7.71 1.23 21.75
C ASP A 80 7.70 1.85 23.15
N PRO A 81 6.87 1.33 24.07
CA PRO A 81 6.79 1.86 25.42
C PRO A 81 8.13 1.71 26.14
N HIS A 82 8.40 2.60 27.10
CA HIS A 82 9.60 2.58 27.91
C HIS A 82 9.78 1.27 28.68
N SER A 83 8.69 0.68 29.09
CA SER A 83 8.63 -0.67 29.67
C SER A 83 7.27 -1.30 29.34
N PHE A 84 7.19 -2.62 29.38
CA PHE A 84 5.92 -3.33 29.22
C PHE A 84 4.86 -2.94 30.28
N ARG A 85 5.27 -2.32 31.39
CA ARG A 85 4.38 -1.86 32.46
C ARG A 85 3.80 -0.48 32.22
N VAL A 86 4.53 0.42 31.54
CA VAL A 86 4.13 1.83 31.36
C VAL A 86 4.07 2.19 29.90
N GLY A 87 2.93 2.70 29.46
CA GLY A 87 2.72 3.18 28.08
C GLY A 87 2.26 2.10 27.08
N THR A 88 2.31 0.81 27.44
CA THR A 88 1.74 -0.26 26.60
C THR A 88 0.25 -0.05 26.41
N TYR A 89 -0.45 0.28 27.48
CA TYR A 89 -1.88 0.55 27.50
C TYR A 89 -2.18 1.88 28.20
N LEU A 90 -3.10 2.65 27.67
CA LEU A 90 -3.44 3.97 28.19
C LEU A 90 -4.86 4.07 28.77
N PHE A 91 -5.65 3.00 28.63
CA PHE A 91 -7.03 2.98 29.10
C PHE A 91 -7.31 1.71 29.91
N PRO A 92 -8.23 1.79 30.90
CA PRO A 92 -8.65 0.63 31.66
C PRO A 92 -9.35 -0.37 30.76
N ARG A 93 -9.23 -1.63 31.14
CA ARG A 93 -9.80 -2.76 30.43
C ARG A 93 -10.59 -3.62 31.40
N PRO A 94 -11.72 -4.15 30.98
CA PRO A 94 -12.32 -5.26 31.68
C PRO A 94 -11.34 -6.44 31.70
N THR A 95 -11.27 -7.17 32.78
CA THR A 95 -10.55 -8.43 32.88
C THR A 95 -10.95 -9.30 31.69
N ASN A 96 -10.01 -9.87 30.97
CA ASN A 96 -10.21 -10.79 29.84
C ASN A 96 -10.55 -10.16 28.47
N VAL A 97 -10.46 -8.85 28.30
CA VAL A 97 -10.73 -8.20 27.01
C VAL A 97 -9.68 -8.50 25.93
N TYR A 98 -8.47 -8.82 26.33
CA TYR A 98 -7.33 -8.98 25.43
C TYR A 98 -6.91 -10.41 25.20
N ASP A 99 -7.23 -11.31 26.09
CA ASP A 99 -7.10 -12.72 25.82
C ASP A 99 -8.47 -13.34 25.55
N TRP A 100 -8.92 -13.18 24.33
CA TRP A 100 -10.14 -13.83 23.88
C TRP A 100 -10.03 -15.38 23.88
N ARG A 101 -8.81 -15.95 23.95
CA ARG A 101 -8.58 -17.39 24.02
C ARG A 101 -8.50 -17.91 25.46
N THR A 102 -7.78 -17.24 26.31
CA THR A 102 -7.47 -17.73 27.67
C THR A 102 -8.20 -16.94 28.75
N GLY A 103 -8.69 -15.75 28.43
CA GLY A 103 -9.42 -14.93 29.39
C GLY A 103 -8.55 -14.26 30.45
N ALA A 104 -7.22 -14.32 30.34
CA ALA A 104 -6.31 -13.72 31.30
C ALA A 104 -5.59 -12.50 30.69
N ASP A 105 -5.58 -11.38 31.39
CA ASP A 105 -4.68 -10.27 31.09
C ASP A 105 -3.44 -10.42 31.99
N ASP A 106 -2.45 -11.16 31.51
CA ASP A 106 -1.27 -11.52 32.31
C ASP A 106 -0.22 -10.41 32.40
N TYR A 107 -0.42 -9.27 31.76
CA TYR A 107 0.53 -8.17 31.82
C TYR A 107 0.13 -7.16 32.91
N PRO A 108 0.92 -7.05 33.97
CA PRO A 108 0.74 -5.99 34.95
C PRO A 108 1.10 -4.66 34.33
N VAL A 109 0.09 -3.85 34.00
CA VAL A 109 0.26 -2.53 33.42
C VAL A 109 -0.04 -1.47 34.45
N ASP A 110 0.92 -0.58 34.67
CA ASP A 110 0.75 0.56 35.59
C ASP A 110 -0.18 1.60 34.91
N PRO A 111 -1.20 2.10 35.60
CA PRO A 111 -2.06 3.13 35.06
C PRO A 111 -1.28 4.38 34.68
N VAL A 112 -1.44 4.83 33.44
CA VAL A 112 -0.98 6.16 33.04
C VAL A 112 -2.06 7.16 33.40
N SER A 113 -1.74 8.08 34.31
CA SER A 113 -2.69 9.04 34.85
C SER A 113 -3.18 10.04 33.78
N THR A 114 -4.07 10.94 34.17
CA THR A 114 -4.46 12.13 33.39
C THR A 114 -4.01 13.41 34.07
N ASP A 115 -3.04 13.33 34.97
CA ASP A 115 -2.49 14.47 35.67
C ASP A 115 -1.40 15.16 34.84
N LEU A 116 -1.42 16.50 34.87
CA LEU A 116 -0.42 17.33 34.21
C LEU A 116 0.98 17.17 34.81
N ASP A 117 1.08 16.81 36.08
CA ASP A 117 2.37 16.61 36.77
C ASP A 117 3.02 15.26 36.46
N ASP A 118 2.26 14.29 35.93
CA ASP A 118 2.80 12.99 35.53
C ASP A 118 3.53 13.08 34.16
N PRO A 119 4.85 12.83 34.13
CA PRO A 119 5.61 12.88 32.87
C PRO A 119 5.19 11.80 31.86
N ASN A 120 4.72 10.64 32.32
CA ASN A 120 4.19 9.59 31.46
C ASN A 120 2.87 10.02 30.81
N ALA A 121 1.99 10.67 31.58
CA ALA A 121 0.75 11.22 31.04
C ALA A 121 1.03 12.25 29.94
N ARG A 122 1.93 13.21 30.20
CA ARG A 122 2.31 14.22 29.21
C ARG A 122 2.88 13.61 27.92
N PHE A 123 3.69 12.56 28.03
CA PHE A 123 4.27 11.90 26.87
C PHE A 123 3.24 11.04 26.12
N TYR A 124 2.66 10.06 26.78
CA TYR A 124 1.84 9.04 26.12
C TYR A 124 0.44 9.53 25.73
N ARG A 125 -0.11 10.54 26.44
CA ARG A 125 -1.40 11.16 26.09
C ARG A 125 -1.24 12.45 25.28
N SER A 126 -0.09 12.64 24.65
CA SER A 126 0.19 13.71 23.70
C SER A 126 0.54 13.13 22.34
N TYR A 127 -0.06 13.67 21.28
CA TYR A 127 0.31 13.31 19.91
C TYR A 127 1.80 13.59 19.58
N ALA A 128 2.41 14.59 20.25
CA ALA A 128 3.81 14.93 20.06
C ALA A 128 4.77 13.85 20.58
N GLY A 129 4.40 13.14 21.67
CA GLY A 129 5.20 12.04 22.22
C GLY A 129 4.77 10.68 21.69
N ASN A 130 3.48 10.52 21.46
CA ASN A 130 2.87 9.28 20.97
C ASN A 130 2.01 9.57 19.72
N PRO A 131 2.56 9.44 18.50
CA PRO A 131 1.84 9.73 17.26
C PRO A 131 0.58 8.87 17.04
N LEU A 132 0.42 7.78 17.78
CA LEU A 132 -0.80 6.97 17.79
C LEU A 132 -1.90 7.59 18.63
N TYR A 133 -1.56 8.47 19.59
CA TYR A 133 -2.54 9.11 20.45
C TYR A 133 -3.38 10.16 19.69
N TYR A 134 -4.49 10.56 20.32
CA TYR A 134 -5.43 11.52 19.76
C TYR A 134 -4.76 12.83 19.36
N ASN A 135 -4.91 13.21 18.09
CA ASN A 135 -4.48 14.50 17.56
C ASN A 135 -5.71 15.38 17.31
N PRO A 136 -5.91 16.48 18.07
CA PRO A 136 -7.07 17.36 17.92
C PRO A 136 -7.10 18.13 16.60
N GLU A 137 -6.03 18.11 15.82
CA GLU A 137 -5.99 18.73 14.50
C GLU A 137 -6.63 17.87 13.39
N LYS A 138 -6.99 16.62 13.69
CA LYS A 138 -7.47 15.64 12.71
C LYS A 138 -8.93 15.28 12.92
N THR A 139 -9.64 15.01 11.82
CA THR A 139 -10.94 14.34 11.84
C THR A 139 -10.72 12.83 11.72
N TYR A 140 -11.11 12.09 12.76
CA TYR A 140 -11.03 10.62 12.78
C TYR A 140 -12.32 10.01 12.22
N LYS A 141 -12.15 9.23 11.18
CA LYS A 141 -13.25 8.49 10.53
C LYS A 141 -13.27 7.04 11.01
N PRO A 142 -14.46 6.43 11.13
CA PRO A 142 -14.59 4.99 11.31
C PRO A 142 -13.93 4.19 10.18
N TRP A 143 -13.79 2.87 10.37
CA TRP A 143 -13.25 1.99 9.35
C TRP A 143 -14.09 1.98 8.07
N SER A 144 -13.45 1.72 6.94
CA SER A 144 -14.12 1.61 5.64
C SER A 144 -14.65 0.18 5.42
N ASN A 145 -15.84 0.06 4.88
CA ASN A 145 -16.38 -1.20 4.36
C ASN A 145 -15.78 -1.54 3.00
N SER A 146 -16.07 -2.73 2.49
CA SER A 146 -15.63 -3.20 1.18
C SER A 146 -16.11 -2.32 0.01
N ASP A 147 -17.22 -1.63 0.16
CA ASP A 147 -17.80 -0.69 -0.82
C ASP A 147 -17.31 0.76 -0.64
N GLY A 148 -16.40 1.00 0.32
CA GLY A 148 -15.89 2.35 0.66
C GLY A 148 -16.78 3.15 1.60
N SER A 149 -17.97 2.68 1.95
CA SER A 149 -18.78 3.29 3.01
C SER A 149 -18.11 3.15 4.37
N LEU A 150 -18.46 4.01 5.32
CA LEU A 150 -17.87 3.97 6.65
C LEU A 150 -18.70 3.16 7.63
N TRP A 151 -18.03 2.55 8.60
CA TRP A 151 -18.67 2.02 9.79
C TRP A 151 -19.40 3.14 10.55
N PRO A 152 -20.36 2.80 11.45
CA PRO A 152 -21.04 3.80 12.29
C PRO A 152 -20.05 4.61 13.15
N ASN A 153 -20.34 5.89 13.40
CA ASN A 153 -19.58 6.64 14.40
C ASN A 153 -19.67 5.97 15.77
N ALA A 154 -18.57 6.04 16.53
CA ALA A 154 -18.53 5.54 17.89
C ALA A 154 -19.42 6.38 18.82
N GLU A 155 -20.09 5.72 19.77
CA GLU A 155 -20.90 6.35 20.79
C GLU A 155 -20.03 6.75 21.99
N PRO A 156 -19.90 8.04 22.36
CA PRO A 156 -18.98 8.46 23.41
C PRO A 156 -19.25 7.88 24.79
N THR A 157 -20.51 7.59 25.11
CA THR A 157 -20.91 7.00 26.41
C THR A 157 -20.69 5.48 26.45
N ARG A 158 -20.44 4.87 25.29
CA ARG A 158 -20.28 3.43 25.09
C ARG A 158 -19.31 3.14 23.94
N ALA A 159 -18.10 3.73 24.00
CA ALA A 159 -17.09 3.57 22.97
C ALA A 159 -16.46 2.18 23.03
N TRP A 160 -16.46 1.46 21.91
CA TRP A 160 -15.92 0.11 21.80
C TRP A 160 -14.41 0.09 21.95
N LEU A 161 -13.90 -0.82 22.76
CA LEU A 161 -12.47 -1.14 22.82
C LEU A 161 -12.00 -1.87 21.54
N ASN A 162 -12.85 -2.71 20.98
CA ASN A 162 -12.64 -3.34 19.67
C ASN A 162 -13.99 -3.47 18.93
N PRO A 163 -14.30 -2.59 17.97
CA PRO A 163 -15.58 -2.63 17.28
C PRO A 163 -15.76 -3.85 16.36
N GLY A 164 -14.69 -4.57 16.02
CA GLY A 164 -14.78 -5.84 15.28
C GLY A 164 -15.43 -6.98 16.09
N HIS A 165 -15.59 -6.82 17.42
CA HIS A 165 -16.20 -7.80 18.30
C HIS A 165 -17.33 -7.17 19.15
N PRO A 166 -18.44 -6.74 18.56
CA PRO A 166 -19.46 -5.92 19.24
C PRO A 166 -20.40 -6.70 20.17
N ASN A 167 -20.27 -8.01 20.33
CA ASN A 167 -21.24 -8.84 21.05
C ASN A 167 -20.97 -8.93 22.58
N ARG A 168 -20.05 -8.14 23.10
CA ARG A 168 -19.68 -8.13 24.52
C ARG A 168 -19.76 -6.72 25.07
N ASP A 169 -20.72 -6.46 25.91
CA ASP A 169 -20.97 -5.13 26.51
C ASP A 169 -19.82 -4.66 27.43
N ASP A 170 -19.07 -5.59 28.01
CA ASP A 170 -17.88 -5.33 28.81
C ASP A 170 -16.68 -4.77 27.99
N TYR A 171 -16.79 -4.74 26.65
CA TYR A 171 -15.76 -4.18 25.74
C TYR A 171 -15.96 -2.70 25.42
N THR A 172 -16.74 -1.97 26.20
CA THR A 172 -16.98 -0.55 26.00
C THR A 172 -16.49 0.29 27.15
N LEU A 173 -16.13 1.55 26.87
CA LEU A 173 -15.74 2.55 27.86
C LEU A 173 -16.60 3.80 27.71
N ASN A 174 -17.07 4.36 28.83
CA ASN A 174 -17.68 5.69 28.84
C ASN A 174 -16.58 6.76 28.88
N LEU A 175 -16.47 7.54 27.81
CA LEU A 175 -15.44 8.57 27.64
C LEU A 175 -15.84 9.91 28.27
N THR A 176 -17.09 10.06 28.73
CA THR A 176 -17.65 11.35 29.19
C THR A 176 -17.65 11.53 30.70
N GLN A 177 -17.10 10.58 31.44
CA GLN A 177 -17.03 10.61 32.89
C GLN A 177 -15.74 9.97 33.42
N ASN A 178 -15.43 10.21 34.68
CA ASN A 178 -14.33 9.52 35.35
C ASN A 178 -14.56 8.01 35.40
N VAL A 179 -13.50 7.26 35.16
CA VAL A 179 -13.47 5.79 35.29
C VAL A 179 -12.36 5.38 36.23
N ILE A 180 -12.55 4.25 36.92
CA ILE A 180 -11.54 3.67 37.79
C ILE A 180 -10.77 2.65 36.96
N TRP A 181 -9.47 2.82 36.90
CA TRP A 181 -8.54 1.84 36.35
C TRP A 181 -7.97 0.99 37.46
N ARG A 182 -8.33 -0.30 37.47
CA ARG A 182 -7.83 -1.30 38.41
C ARG A 182 -6.75 -2.11 37.70
N PRO A 183 -5.49 -2.00 38.11
CA PRO A 183 -4.43 -2.82 37.60
C PRO A 183 -4.66 -4.31 37.86
N ALA A 184 -4.20 -5.18 36.99
CA ALA A 184 -4.36 -6.62 37.12
C ALA A 184 -3.40 -7.23 38.19
N SER A 185 -2.39 -6.48 38.66
CA SER A 185 -1.38 -6.97 39.62
C SER A 185 -1.59 -6.41 41.04
N ASP A 186 -1.42 -7.29 42.01
CA ASP A 186 -1.44 -6.93 43.43
C ASP A 186 -0.36 -5.88 43.77
N GLY A 187 -0.74 -4.90 44.57
CA GLY A 187 0.18 -3.87 45.08
C GLY A 187 0.24 -2.58 44.23
N ILE A 188 -0.45 -2.49 43.11
CA ILE A 188 -0.60 -1.24 42.35
C ILE A 188 -1.94 -0.60 42.73
N ALA A 189 -1.90 0.68 43.11
CA ALA A 189 -3.11 1.41 43.48
C ALA A 189 -4.04 1.67 42.29
N ASP A 190 -5.35 1.62 42.52
CA ASP A 190 -6.37 2.08 41.58
C ASP A 190 -6.11 3.53 41.16
N ALA A 191 -6.28 3.84 39.89
CA ALA A 191 -6.22 5.20 39.41
C ALA A 191 -7.61 5.64 38.92
N THR A 192 -7.99 6.89 39.22
CA THR A 192 -9.17 7.53 38.63
C THR A 192 -8.70 8.41 37.48
N ILE A 193 -9.20 8.13 36.28
CA ILE A 193 -8.87 8.89 35.09
C ILE A 193 -10.12 9.45 34.41
N TYR A 194 -9.98 10.60 33.74
CA TYR A 194 -10.95 11.10 32.79
C TYR A 194 -10.50 10.68 31.39
N PRO A 195 -11.14 9.69 30.74
CA PRO A 195 -10.61 9.09 29.53
C PRO A 195 -10.39 10.06 28.38
N ALA A 196 -11.33 11.00 28.15
CA ALA A 196 -11.23 11.99 27.09
C ALA A 196 -10.29 13.14 27.45
N THR A 197 -9.05 12.80 27.80
CA THR A 197 -7.96 13.74 28.16
C THR A 197 -6.82 13.63 27.17
N TYR A 198 -6.33 14.77 26.68
CA TYR A 198 -5.09 14.85 25.91
C TYR A 198 -4.24 16.04 26.35
N PHE A 199 -2.95 15.98 26.05
CA PHE A 199 -2.00 17.05 26.33
C PHE A 199 -1.51 17.68 25.03
N ALA A 200 -1.85 18.94 24.80
CA ALA A 200 -1.35 19.72 23.69
C ALA A 200 0.06 20.21 24.03
N TYR A 201 1.07 19.73 23.29
CA TYR A 201 2.44 20.18 23.43
C TYR A 201 2.66 21.52 22.72
N THR A 202 3.27 22.47 23.41
CA THR A 202 3.54 23.84 22.94
C THR A 202 5.03 24.16 22.88
N GLY A 203 5.90 23.21 23.24
CA GLY A 203 7.35 23.36 23.16
C GLY A 203 7.86 23.34 21.73
N SER A 204 9.04 23.93 21.51
CA SER A 204 9.69 24.00 20.20
C SER A 204 10.64 22.82 19.90
N ALA A 205 11.15 22.17 20.95
CA ALA A 205 12.05 21.01 20.79
C ALA A 205 11.22 19.73 20.62
N PRO A 206 11.74 18.73 19.85
CA PRO A 206 11.09 17.41 19.77
C PRO A 206 10.92 16.80 21.17
N LEU A 207 9.76 16.19 21.42
CA LEU A 207 9.50 15.50 22.66
C LEU A 207 10.17 14.12 22.64
N VAL A 208 11.12 13.88 23.53
CA VAL A 208 11.87 12.62 23.61
C VAL A 208 11.34 11.78 24.76
N ARG A 209 11.12 10.49 24.51
CA ARG A 209 10.53 9.55 25.46
C ARG A 209 11.25 9.46 26.81
N THR A 210 12.58 9.51 26.81
CA THR A 210 13.42 9.40 28.00
C THR A 210 13.74 10.75 28.61
N ASP A 211 13.22 11.84 28.06
CA ASP A 211 13.55 13.19 28.51
C ASP A 211 12.73 13.53 29.76
N THR A 212 13.42 13.59 30.88
CA THR A 212 12.88 14.06 32.15
C THR A 212 13.17 15.54 32.40
N THR A 213 13.80 16.22 31.44
CA THR A 213 14.29 17.59 31.54
C THR A 213 13.33 18.66 30.97
N THR A 214 13.84 19.61 30.28
CA THR A 214 13.13 20.83 29.83
C THR A 214 12.03 20.59 28.81
N THR A 215 12.13 19.56 27.92
CA THR A 215 11.12 19.33 26.89
C THR A 215 9.86 18.69 27.44
N ASN A 216 9.96 17.88 28.49
CA ASN A 216 8.82 17.21 29.13
C ASN A 216 8.34 17.92 30.42
N THR A 217 8.60 19.20 30.58
CA THR A 217 8.11 19.97 31.75
C THR A 217 6.62 20.30 31.62
N PRO A 218 5.87 20.38 32.75
CA PRO A 218 4.44 20.70 32.74
C PRO A 218 4.12 22.00 31.98
N GLY A 219 4.98 23.02 32.07
CA GLY A 219 4.81 24.30 31.41
C GLY A 219 4.76 24.27 29.87
N ASN A 220 5.23 23.18 29.27
CA ASN A 220 5.20 22.97 27.82
C ASN A 220 3.91 22.28 27.34
N PHE A 221 2.96 22.04 28.22
CA PHE A 221 1.73 21.33 27.91
C PHE A 221 0.49 22.04 28.39
N THR A 222 -0.56 21.93 27.59
CA THR A 222 -1.91 22.28 28.01
C THR A 222 -2.74 21.01 28.14
N ARG A 223 -3.22 20.72 29.34
CA ARG A 223 -4.15 19.60 29.56
C ARG A 223 -5.54 19.98 29.08
N VAL A 224 -6.11 19.18 28.20
CA VAL A 224 -7.48 19.32 27.71
C VAL A 224 -8.29 18.10 28.13
N GLN A 225 -9.40 18.33 28.84
CA GLN A 225 -10.41 17.33 29.19
C GLN A 225 -11.71 17.72 28.49
N ILE A 226 -12.08 16.93 27.48
CA ILE A 226 -13.20 17.26 26.58
C ILE A 226 -14.52 17.27 27.38
N GLY A 227 -15.21 18.41 27.37
CA GLY A 227 -16.42 18.61 28.16
C GLY A 227 -16.20 19.28 29.52
N LEU A 228 -14.96 19.34 30.03
CA LEU A 228 -14.61 19.97 31.31
C LEU A 228 -13.76 21.23 31.15
N THR A 229 -12.96 21.29 30.09
CA THR A 229 -12.08 22.43 29.82
C THR A 229 -12.46 23.12 28.50
N THR A 230 -12.06 24.38 28.34
CA THR A 230 -12.22 25.10 27.07
C THR A 230 -11.35 24.44 26.00
N LEU A 231 -11.95 24.10 24.86
CA LEU A 231 -11.25 23.52 23.73
C LEU A 231 -10.37 24.55 23.01
N PRO A 232 -9.25 24.12 22.39
CA PRO A 232 -8.42 25.03 21.59
C PRO A 232 -9.15 25.49 20.32
N PRO A 233 -8.65 26.55 19.61
CA PRO A 233 -9.14 26.90 18.29
C PRO A 233 -9.11 25.69 17.34
N ARG A 234 -10.11 25.62 16.46
CA ARG A 234 -10.23 24.53 15.47
C ARG A 234 -9.08 24.59 14.46
N SER A 235 -8.43 23.48 14.23
CA SER A 235 -7.47 23.34 13.12
C SER A 235 -8.21 23.45 11.77
N PRO A 236 -7.63 24.13 10.76
CA PRO A 236 -8.19 24.15 9.40
C PRO A 236 -8.33 22.74 8.76
N LYS A 237 -7.61 21.75 9.29
CA LYS A 237 -7.67 20.35 8.83
C LYS A 237 -8.91 19.58 9.33
N ARG A 238 -9.64 20.14 10.31
CA ARG A 238 -10.85 19.54 10.86
C ARG A 238 -12.04 19.80 9.93
N THR A 239 -12.72 18.75 9.53
CA THR A 239 -13.88 18.80 8.61
C THR A 239 -15.19 18.43 9.28
N ASP A 240 -15.16 18.08 10.56
CA ASP A 240 -16.29 17.60 11.37
C ASP A 240 -16.87 18.64 12.32
N CYS A 241 -16.28 19.83 12.36
CA CYS A 241 -16.75 20.97 13.14
C CYS A 241 -16.96 22.21 12.24
N ALA A 242 -17.98 23.01 12.52
CA ALA A 242 -18.33 24.18 11.71
C ALA A 242 -17.76 25.51 12.24
N GLY A 243 -17.62 25.67 13.57
CA GLY A 243 -17.19 26.92 14.21
C GLY A 243 -15.68 27.12 14.27
N ASP A 244 -15.24 28.28 14.79
CA ASP A 244 -13.83 28.58 15.06
C ASP A 244 -13.24 27.68 16.16
N ARG A 245 -14.10 27.05 16.95
CA ARG A 245 -13.81 25.98 17.90
C ARG A 245 -14.84 24.90 17.71
N CYS A 246 -14.43 23.64 17.84
CA CYS A 246 -15.38 22.55 17.93
C CYS A 246 -16.20 22.69 19.23
N THR A 247 -17.45 22.30 19.19
CA THR A 247 -18.23 22.10 20.40
C THR A 247 -17.74 20.86 21.16
N SER A 248 -18.01 20.77 22.46
CA SER A 248 -17.68 19.56 23.22
C SER A 248 -18.33 18.31 22.65
N ALA A 249 -19.52 18.41 22.06
CA ALA A 249 -20.21 17.29 21.42
C ALA A 249 -19.51 16.83 20.11
N GLU A 250 -19.02 17.75 19.29
CA GLU A 250 -18.24 17.43 18.09
C GLU A 250 -16.88 16.81 18.47
N GLU A 251 -16.18 17.41 19.45
CA GLU A 251 -14.86 16.95 19.86
C GLU A 251 -14.91 15.57 20.53
N ILE A 252 -15.88 15.32 21.42
CA ILE A 252 -16.00 14.01 22.08
C ILE A 252 -16.39 12.91 21.08
N LYS A 253 -17.14 13.23 20.04
CA LYS A 253 -17.46 12.28 18.95
C LYS A 253 -16.22 11.95 18.14
N ASN A 254 -15.38 12.94 17.81
CA ASN A 254 -14.12 12.73 17.11
C ASN A 254 -13.14 11.89 17.96
N PHE A 255 -13.08 12.18 19.26
CA PHE A 255 -12.29 11.41 20.22
C PHE A 255 -12.80 9.95 20.33
N ALA A 256 -14.11 9.73 20.35
CA ALA A 256 -14.72 8.40 20.40
C ALA A 256 -14.41 7.59 19.12
N ASN A 257 -14.42 8.23 17.94
CA ASN A 257 -14.01 7.59 16.69
C ASN A 257 -12.52 7.20 16.74
N TRP A 258 -11.64 8.10 17.20
CA TRP A 258 -10.25 7.75 17.41
C TRP A 258 -10.11 6.57 18.39
N PHE A 259 -10.78 6.65 19.54
CA PHE A 259 -10.71 5.62 20.57
C PHE A 259 -11.09 4.23 20.05
N SER A 260 -12.20 4.13 19.34
CA SER A 260 -12.72 2.85 18.87
C SER A 260 -11.99 2.30 17.64
N TYR A 261 -11.53 3.17 16.73
CA TYR A 261 -11.04 2.76 15.42
C TYR A 261 -9.54 2.95 15.20
N HIS A 262 -8.83 3.70 16.09
CA HIS A 262 -7.43 4.10 15.85
C HIS A 262 -6.52 4.03 17.08
N ARG A 263 -7.03 3.76 18.25
CA ARG A 263 -6.31 3.91 19.54
C ARG A 263 -5.07 3.03 19.67
N SER A 264 -5.10 1.80 19.20
CA SER A 264 -4.00 0.85 19.27
C SER A 264 -3.41 0.57 17.89
N ARG A 265 -2.22 -0.03 17.84
CA ARG A 265 -1.53 -0.32 16.58
C ARG A 265 -2.41 -1.16 15.65
N HIS A 266 -3.03 -2.25 16.16
CA HIS A 266 -3.91 -3.08 15.33
C HIS A 266 -5.16 -2.35 14.83
N LEU A 267 -5.78 -1.49 15.65
CA LEU A 267 -6.96 -0.71 15.22
C LEU A 267 -6.56 0.30 14.14
N ALA A 268 -5.44 0.98 14.35
CA ALA A 268 -4.89 1.94 13.39
C ALA A 268 -4.43 1.27 12.09
N ALA A 269 -3.77 0.11 12.18
CA ALA A 269 -3.39 -0.68 11.02
C ALA A 269 -4.63 -1.13 10.22
N ARG A 270 -5.66 -1.66 10.90
CA ARG A 270 -6.94 -2.02 10.27
C ARG A 270 -7.62 -0.84 9.57
N ALA A 271 -7.60 0.35 10.19
CA ALA A 271 -8.11 1.56 9.58
C ALA A 271 -7.35 1.93 8.29
N ALA A 272 -6.03 1.87 8.32
CA ALA A 272 -5.17 2.19 7.20
C ALA A 272 -5.28 1.17 6.05
N ILE A 273 -5.23 -0.14 6.39
CA ILE A 273 -5.37 -1.23 5.43
C ILE A 273 -6.76 -1.19 4.79
N GLY A 274 -7.81 -1.10 5.60
CA GLY A 274 -9.17 -1.04 5.12
C GLY A 274 -9.41 0.14 4.18
N LYS A 275 -8.89 1.32 4.51
CA LYS A 275 -8.93 2.48 3.62
C LYS A 275 -8.20 2.21 2.31
N ALA A 276 -6.97 1.72 2.35
CA ALA A 276 -6.16 1.47 1.16
C ALA A 276 -6.82 0.44 0.22
N PHE A 277 -7.33 -0.66 0.76
CA PHE A 277 -7.99 -1.70 -0.03
C PHE A 277 -9.40 -1.31 -0.49
N SER A 278 -10.13 -0.44 0.25
CA SER A 278 -11.44 0.04 -0.19
C SER A 278 -11.36 0.92 -1.44
N GLU A 279 -10.22 1.55 -1.69
CA GLU A 279 -9.94 2.39 -2.85
C GLU A 279 -9.55 1.59 -4.11
N GLN A 280 -9.23 0.28 -3.96
CA GLN A 280 -8.80 -0.56 -5.07
C GLN A 280 -9.99 -1.00 -5.93
N LYS A 281 -9.71 -1.14 -7.23
CA LYS A 281 -10.63 -1.71 -8.22
C LYS A 281 -10.43 -3.23 -8.30
N ASP A 282 -11.08 -3.87 -9.25
CA ASP A 282 -11.05 -5.32 -9.51
C ASP A 282 -9.89 -5.75 -10.45
N ASN A 283 -8.80 -5.01 -10.46
CA ASN A 283 -7.62 -5.25 -11.31
C ASN A 283 -6.42 -5.85 -10.55
N LEU A 284 -6.65 -6.40 -9.35
CA LEU A 284 -5.70 -7.17 -8.56
C LEU A 284 -6.29 -8.52 -8.18
N ARG A 285 -5.43 -9.52 -7.98
CA ARG A 285 -5.76 -10.74 -7.24
C ARG A 285 -5.17 -10.61 -5.86
N VAL A 286 -6.00 -10.73 -4.84
CA VAL A 286 -5.59 -10.58 -3.44
C VAL A 286 -5.76 -11.91 -2.71
N GLY A 287 -4.70 -12.35 -2.07
CA GLY A 287 -4.70 -13.35 -1.01
C GLY A 287 -4.25 -12.71 0.30
N TYR A 288 -4.50 -13.38 1.42
CA TYR A 288 -4.10 -12.84 2.72
C TYR A 288 -3.65 -13.92 3.69
N ALA A 289 -2.74 -13.52 4.58
CA ALA A 289 -2.08 -14.37 5.55
C ALA A 289 -1.90 -13.64 6.89
N THR A 290 -1.65 -14.40 7.97
CA THR A 290 -1.22 -13.90 9.27
C THR A 290 0.04 -14.60 9.73
N ILE A 291 0.79 -14.01 10.67
CA ILE A 291 2.07 -14.57 11.09
C ILE A 291 1.93 -15.65 12.18
N ASN A 292 0.83 -15.65 12.94
CA ASN A 292 0.68 -16.50 14.12
C ASN A 292 -0.29 -17.68 13.98
N ARG A 293 -0.87 -17.87 12.81
CA ARG A 293 -1.73 -19.02 12.58
C ARG A 293 -0.92 -20.32 12.57
N THR A 294 -1.35 -21.32 13.36
CA THR A 294 -0.64 -22.60 13.52
C THR A 294 -1.40 -23.80 12.95
N THR A 295 -2.69 -23.66 12.67
CA THR A 295 -3.53 -24.74 12.14
C THR A 295 -3.25 -24.94 10.64
N GLU A 296 -2.87 -26.14 10.28
CA GLU A 296 -2.73 -26.52 8.86
C GLU A 296 -4.09 -26.53 8.17
N THR A 297 -4.10 -25.96 6.99
CA THR A 297 -5.29 -25.94 6.10
C THR A 297 -4.85 -26.15 4.68
N ASP A 298 -5.71 -26.78 3.90
CA ASP A 298 -5.56 -26.83 2.45
C ASP A 298 -6.10 -25.56 1.83
N ILE A 299 -5.26 -24.84 1.10
CA ILE A 299 -5.61 -23.65 0.35
C ILE A 299 -5.27 -23.91 -1.12
N ASP A 300 -6.28 -24.07 -1.95
CA ASP A 300 -6.13 -24.32 -3.38
C ASP A 300 -5.33 -25.61 -3.71
N GLY A 301 -5.37 -26.62 -2.85
CA GLY A 301 -4.58 -27.84 -2.97
C GLY A 301 -3.15 -27.72 -2.43
N PHE A 302 -2.85 -26.66 -1.70
CA PHE A 302 -1.57 -26.42 -1.03
C PHE A 302 -1.76 -26.37 0.48
N THR A 303 -1.06 -27.24 1.23
CA THR A 303 -1.11 -27.28 2.69
C THR A 303 -0.26 -26.17 3.29
N THR A 304 -0.85 -25.29 4.05
CA THR A 304 -0.21 -24.10 4.65
C THR A 304 -0.74 -23.84 6.05
N LYS A 305 0.05 -23.16 6.88
CA LYS A 305 -0.36 -22.67 8.20
C LYS A 305 -0.71 -21.19 8.21
N ARG A 306 0.04 -20.38 7.47
CA ARG A 306 -0.03 -18.91 7.55
C ARG A 306 -1.02 -18.30 6.55
N VAL A 307 -1.14 -18.87 5.35
CA VAL A 307 -2.09 -18.39 4.35
C VAL A 307 -3.52 -18.68 4.80
N VAL A 308 -4.31 -17.64 4.97
CA VAL A 308 -5.72 -17.72 5.37
C VAL A 308 -6.62 -17.91 4.15
N ARG A 309 -6.29 -17.22 3.06
CA ARG A 309 -6.98 -17.31 1.78
C ARG A 309 -5.99 -17.19 0.63
N GLY A 310 -6.10 -18.08 -0.33
CA GLY A 310 -5.36 -18.00 -1.58
C GLY A 310 -5.83 -16.84 -2.46
N LEU A 311 -5.07 -16.59 -3.50
CA LEU A 311 -5.30 -15.48 -4.42
C LEU A 311 -6.67 -15.55 -5.10
N ARG A 312 -7.41 -14.46 -5.13
CA ARG A 312 -8.69 -14.30 -5.83
C ARG A 312 -8.78 -12.91 -6.44
N LEU A 313 -9.48 -12.78 -7.55
CA LEU A 313 -9.78 -11.46 -8.10
C LEU A 313 -10.52 -10.62 -7.05
N PHE A 314 -10.00 -9.41 -6.77
CA PHE A 314 -10.44 -8.59 -5.64
C PHE A 314 -11.80 -7.91 -5.92
N LYS A 315 -12.83 -8.72 -6.10
CA LYS A 315 -14.22 -8.30 -6.30
C LYS A 315 -15.19 -9.26 -5.61
N ASP A 316 -16.42 -8.83 -5.48
CA ASP A 316 -17.54 -9.70 -5.07
C ASP A 316 -18.30 -10.17 -6.31
N GLU A 317 -18.60 -11.46 -6.38
CA GLU A 317 -19.51 -12.06 -7.34
C GLU A 317 -20.89 -12.28 -6.67
N GLU A 318 -21.90 -12.61 -7.45
CA GLU A 318 -23.29 -12.83 -6.94
C GLU A 318 -23.36 -14.01 -5.96
N ALA A 319 -22.57 -15.06 -6.18
CA ALA A 319 -22.53 -16.21 -5.29
C ALA A 319 -21.93 -15.83 -3.94
N SER A 320 -22.59 -16.20 -2.84
CA SER A 320 -22.19 -15.81 -1.47
C SER A 320 -20.81 -16.33 -1.07
N ASP A 321 -20.38 -17.46 -1.59
CA ASP A 321 -19.07 -18.07 -1.37
C ASP A 321 -17.94 -17.39 -2.17
N LYS A 322 -18.30 -16.55 -3.15
CA LYS A 322 -17.38 -15.83 -4.03
C LYS A 322 -17.35 -14.31 -3.77
N ARG A 323 -17.70 -13.90 -2.59
CA ARG A 323 -17.61 -12.50 -2.16
C ARG A 323 -16.22 -12.19 -1.60
N TRP A 324 -15.19 -12.31 -2.46
CA TRP A 324 -13.78 -12.29 -2.05
C TRP A 324 -13.36 -10.99 -1.40
N ARG A 325 -13.82 -9.86 -1.94
CA ARG A 325 -13.56 -8.54 -1.36
C ARG A 325 -14.22 -8.39 0.01
N THR A 326 -15.47 -8.72 0.15
CA THR A 326 -16.18 -8.72 1.45
C THR A 326 -15.49 -9.64 2.46
N GLN A 327 -15.09 -10.86 2.04
CA GLN A 327 -14.38 -11.80 2.93
C GLN A 327 -13.03 -11.28 3.42
N PHE A 328 -12.30 -10.52 2.58
CA PHE A 328 -11.07 -9.84 3.02
C PHE A 328 -11.35 -8.83 4.14
N PHE A 329 -12.40 -8.00 4.01
CA PHE A 329 -12.76 -7.02 5.04
C PHE A 329 -13.31 -7.68 6.30
N ASP A 330 -14.04 -8.79 6.17
CA ASP A 330 -14.47 -9.60 7.33
C ASP A 330 -13.27 -10.18 8.09
N TRP A 331 -12.31 -10.76 7.38
CA TRP A 331 -11.06 -11.20 7.98
C TRP A 331 -10.30 -10.04 8.64
N LEU A 332 -10.09 -8.95 7.92
CA LEU A 332 -9.32 -7.80 8.41
C LEU A 332 -9.87 -7.27 9.74
N TYR A 333 -11.19 -7.18 9.88
CA TYR A 333 -11.81 -6.54 11.04
C TYR A 333 -12.24 -7.49 12.14
N LYS A 334 -12.56 -8.73 11.80
CA LYS A 334 -13.19 -9.67 12.73
C LYS A 334 -12.29 -10.86 13.10
N ASP A 335 -11.19 -11.07 12.36
CA ASP A 335 -10.30 -12.18 12.70
C ASP A 335 -9.59 -11.87 14.02
N PRO A 336 -9.57 -12.85 14.94
CA PRO A 336 -8.91 -12.67 16.22
C PRO A 336 -7.40 -12.53 16.04
N MET A 337 -6.80 -11.62 16.79
CA MET A 337 -5.35 -11.45 16.83
C MET A 337 -4.81 -12.12 18.11
N PRO A 338 -4.08 -13.24 18.00
CA PRO A 338 -3.49 -13.90 19.15
C PRO A 338 -2.34 -13.06 19.72
N ARG A 339 -2.17 -13.10 21.06
CA ARG A 339 -1.03 -12.49 21.74
C ARG A 339 0.17 -13.43 21.71
N LEU A 340 0.74 -13.64 20.55
CA LEU A 340 1.89 -14.50 20.36
C LEU A 340 3.09 -13.68 19.92
N GLY A 341 4.24 -14.32 19.73
CA GLY A 341 5.44 -13.69 19.22
C GLY A 341 5.34 -13.20 17.78
N THR A 342 6.47 -12.88 17.19
CA THR A 342 6.55 -12.24 15.86
C THR A 342 7.36 -13.12 14.88
N PRO A 343 6.84 -14.29 14.43
CA PRO A 343 7.57 -15.24 13.59
C PRO A 343 7.53 -14.84 12.10
N LEU A 344 8.20 -13.72 11.74
CA LEU A 344 8.15 -13.15 10.39
C LEU A 344 8.86 -14.02 9.35
N ARG A 345 10.00 -14.64 9.69
CA ARG A 345 10.77 -15.49 8.76
C ARG A 345 9.99 -16.73 8.38
N THR A 346 9.37 -17.38 9.37
CA THR A 346 8.47 -18.52 9.14
C THR A 346 7.27 -18.12 8.27
N ALA A 347 6.69 -16.95 8.53
CA ALA A 347 5.52 -16.49 7.77
C ALA A 347 5.87 -16.12 6.32
N MET A 348 7.00 -15.45 6.09
CA MET A 348 7.49 -15.17 4.74
C MET A 348 7.78 -16.44 3.96
N ASP A 349 8.41 -17.44 4.61
CA ASP A 349 8.72 -18.71 3.98
C ASP A 349 7.45 -19.50 3.62
N ASP A 350 6.46 -19.55 4.50
CA ASP A 350 5.19 -20.25 4.25
C ASP A 350 4.40 -19.60 3.08
N VAL A 351 4.37 -18.25 3.05
CA VAL A 351 3.80 -17.50 1.92
C VAL A 351 4.57 -17.75 0.62
N GLY A 352 5.89 -17.65 0.65
CA GLY A 352 6.71 -17.90 -0.54
C GLY A 352 6.52 -19.33 -1.07
N ASN A 353 6.41 -20.29 -0.17
CA ASN A 353 6.15 -21.67 -0.53
C ASN A 353 4.79 -21.91 -1.22
N TYR A 354 3.75 -21.13 -0.88
CA TYR A 354 2.48 -21.15 -1.62
C TYR A 354 2.69 -20.82 -3.11
N PHE A 355 3.62 -19.92 -3.44
CA PHE A 355 3.92 -19.55 -4.82
C PHE A 355 4.75 -20.59 -5.58
N THR A 356 5.29 -21.62 -4.93
CA THR A 356 5.89 -22.77 -5.64
C THR A 356 4.83 -23.72 -6.20
N SER A 357 3.57 -23.58 -5.75
CA SER A 357 2.43 -24.36 -6.21
C SER A 357 1.84 -23.83 -7.54
N ALA A 358 0.99 -24.63 -8.20
CA ALA A 358 0.40 -24.25 -9.48
C ALA A 358 -0.68 -23.14 -9.41
N PRO A 359 -1.56 -23.12 -8.39
CA PRO A 359 -2.70 -22.20 -8.36
C PRO A 359 -2.40 -20.71 -8.57
N PRO A 360 -1.37 -20.10 -7.95
CA PRO A 360 -1.05 -18.69 -8.15
C PRO A 360 -0.82 -18.29 -9.61
N TRP A 361 -0.39 -19.24 -10.43
CA TRP A 361 0.02 -19.03 -11.82
C TRP A 361 -1.06 -19.39 -12.83
N ARG A 362 -2.26 -19.78 -12.41
CA ARG A 362 -3.38 -20.07 -13.31
C ARG A 362 -4.16 -18.80 -13.67
N ALA A 363 -4.78 -18.81 -14.84
CA ALA A 363 -5.69 -17.73 -15.26
C ALA A 363 -6.88 -17.60 -14.30
N LYS A 364 -7.40 -18.73 -13.78
CA LYS A 364 -8.35 -18.80 -12.66
C LYS A 364 -7.74 -19.70 -11.59
N VAL A 365 -7.44 -19.14 -10.44
CA VAL A 365 -6.68 -19.81 -9.36
C VAL A 365 -7.41 -21.06 -8.86
N GLU A 366 -8.73 -20.97 -8.70
CA GLU A 366 -9.63 -22.02 -8.20
C GLU A 366 -9.93 -23.12 -9.23
N ASP A 367 -9.61 -22.92 -10.49
CA ASP A 367 -9.90 -23.86 -11.57
C ASP A 367 -8.62 -24.63 -11.96
N SER A 368 -8.57 -25.92 -11.58
CA SER A 368 -7.41 -26.78 -11.86
C SER A 368 -7.16 -27.02 -13.35
N THR A 369 -8.16 -26.78 -14.20
CA THR A 369 -8.07 -26.94 -15.67
C THR A 369 -7.71 -25.64 -16.37
N SER A 370 -7.66 -24.52 -15.63
CA SER A 370 -7.35 -23.20 -16.17
C SER A 370 -5.90 -23.13 -16.66
N ALA A 371 -5.70 -22.44 -17.77
CA ALA A 371 -4.38 -22.25 -18.37
C ALA A 371 -3.39 -21.58 -17.39
N ALA A 372 -2.15 -22.03 -17.42
CA ALA A 372 -1.06 -21.39 -16.70
C ALA A 372 -0.62 -20.11 -17.42
N LEU A 373 -0.23 -19.10 -16.66
CA LEU A 373 0.20 -17.79 -17.13
C LEU A 373 1.69 -17.61 -16.83
N SER A 374 2.52 -17.67 -17.87
CA SER A 374 3.98 -17.49 -17.76
C SER A 374 4.38 -16.04 -17.40
N CYS A 375 3.53 -15.07 -17.72
CA CYS A 375 3.78 -13.63 -17.49
C CYS A 375 3.20 -13.10 -16.16
N GLN A 376 2.69 -13.94 -15.27
CA GLN A 376 2.01 -13.54 -14.03
C GLN A 376 2.97 -12.91 -13.03
N ARG A 377 2.83 -11.61 -12.73
CA ARG A 377 3.57 -10.94 -11.65
C ARG A 377 2.99 -11.29 -10.29
N SER A 378 3.88 -11.56 -9.33
CA SER A 378 3.50 -11.96 -7.98
C SER A 378 4.25 -11.13 -6.94
N HIS A 379 3.49 -10.62 -5.96
CA HIS A 379 3.99 -9.71 -4.94
C HIS A 379 3.54 -10.16 -3.56
N HIS A 380 4.45 -10.09 -2.60
CA HIS A 380 4.19 -10.27 -1.18
C HIS A 380 4.32 -8.92 -0.47
N ILE A 381 3.31 -8.51 0.27
CA ILE A 381 3.35 -7.32 1.14
C ILE A 381 3.28 -7.80 2.59
N LEU A 382 4.40 -7.65 3.31
CA LEU A 382 4.50 -7.99 4.73
C LEU A 382 4.39 -6.71 5.57
N MET A 383 3.41 -6.65 6.46
CA MET A 383 3.22 -5.56 7.42
C MET A 383 3.49 -6.06 8.83
N THR A 384 4.35 -5.35 9.58
CA THR A 384 4.65 -5.63 10.97
C THR A 384 4.83 -4.34 11.78
N ASP A 385 4.55 -4.39 13.08
CA ASP A 385 4.81 -3.33 14.06
C ASP A 385 5.93 -3.68 15.02
N GLY A 386 6.52 -4.87 14.88
CA GLY A 386 7.47 -5.43 15.81
C GLY A 386 8.73 -6.00 15.17
N TYR A 387 9.70 -6.28 16.02
CA TYR A 387 10.92 -6.96 15.65
C TYR A 387 10.71 -8.47 15.79
N TYR A 388 11.09 -9.23 14.77
CA TYR A 388 10.85 -10.67 14.77
C TYR A 388 11.61 -11.41 15.91
N ASP A 389 11.06 -12.56 16.30
CA ASP A 389 11.63 -13.39 17.35
C ASP A 389 12.98 -14.00 16.92
N ASN A 390 13.93 -14.13 17.85
CA ASN A 390 15.16 -14.86 17.58
C ASN A 390 14.96 -16.36 17.74
N ASP A 391 14.22 -16.78 18.76
CA ASP A 391 13.98 -18.17 19.09
C ASP A 391 12.65 -18.64 18.49
N GLY A 392 12.68 -19.81 17.85
CA GLY A 392 11.47 -20.46 17.31
C GLY A 392 10.93 -19.85 16.00
N ASP A 393 11.54 -18.78 15.48
CA ASP A 393 11.26 -18.21 14.18
C ASP A 393 12.40 -18.48 13.20
N SER A 394 12.15 -19.31 12.21
CA SER A 394 13.14 -19.69 11.19
C SER A 394 12.44 -20.12 9.93
N ALA A 395 12.97 -19.70 8.79
CA ALA A 395 12.61 -20.29 7.50
C ALA A 395 12.99 -21.78 7.45
N ARG A 396 12.52 -22.50 6.43
CA ARG A 396 12.92 -23.90 6.20
C ARG A 396 14.44 -24.05 6.13
N ALA A 397 14.95 -25.24 6.48
CA ALA A 397 16.39 -25.50 6.59
C ALA A 397 17.19 -25.19 5.31
N SER A 398 16.59 -25.33 4.13
CA SER A 398 17.23 -24.99 2.85
C SER A 398 17.49 -23.48 2.67
N ILE A 399 16.81 -22.63 3.43
CA ILE A 399 17.00 -21.18 3.44
C ILE A 399 17.81 -20.79 4.66
N SER A 400 17.36 -21.14 5.87
CA SER A 400 17.96 -20.72 7.14
C SER A 400 19.38 -21.26 7.39
N GLY A 401 19.74 -22.37 6.73
CA GLY A 401 21.08 -22.96 6.83
C GLY A 401 22.16 -22.29 5.97
N SER A 402 21.81 -21.27 5.19
CA SER A 402 22.69 -20.62 4.24
C SER A 402 22.54 -19.09 4.31
N ASN A 403 23.61 -18.38 3.99
CA ASN A 403 23.55 -16.95 3.68
C ASN A 403 23.13 -16.84 2.20
N VAL A 404 21.83 -16.76 1.98
CA VAL A 404 21.23 -16.92 0.63
C VAL A 404 21.60 -15.78 -0.29
N ASP A 405 21.68 -14.56 0.23
CA ASP A 405 22.00 -13.38 -0.58
C ASP A 405 23.49 -13.22 -0.87
N ASN A 406 24.34 -14.02 -0.22
CA ASN A 406 25.77 -14.13 -0.52
C ASN A 406 26.13 -15.39 -1.35
N LEU A 407 25.14 -16.08 -1.91
CA LEU A 407 25.29 -17.20 -2.83
C LEU A 407 24.80 -16.80 -4.22
N GLU A 408 25.54 -17.26 -5.26
CA GLU A 408 25.09 -17.14 -6.65
C GLU A 408 23.71 -17.75 -6.86
N GLY A 409 22.94 -17.18 -7.77
CA GLY A 409 21.67 -17.75 -8.24
C GLY A 409 21.87 -18.64 -9.45
N ASP A 410 20.88 -19.51 -9.71
CA ASP A 410 20.83 -20.28 -10.94
C ASP A 410 20.77 -19.37 -12.17
N GLU A 411 21.25 -19.87 -13.30
CA GLU A 411 21.10 -19.19 -14.58
C GLU A 411 19.67 -19.40 -15.11
N HIS A 412 18.98 -18.30 -15.39
CA HIS A 412 17.66 -18.31 -16.02
C HIS A 412 17.76 -17.80 -17.46
N THR A 413 17.06 -18.45 -18.36
CA THR A 413 16.97 -18.05 -19.78
C THR A 413 15.55 -17.56 -20.07
N SER A 414 15.43 -16.43 -20.78
CA SER A 414 14.14 -15.85 -21.18
C SER A 414 13.36 -16.78 -22.12
N GLU A 415 12.03 -16.61 -22.21
CA GLU A 415 11.14 -17.42 -23.05
C GLU A 415 11.58 -17.47 -24.52
N ASP A 416 12.09 -16.38 -25.06
CA ASP A 416 12.60 -16.26 -26.42
C ASP A 416 14.05 -16.78 -26.62
N GLY A 417 14.70 -17.22 -25.51
CA GLY A 417 16.08 -17.73 -25.54
C GLY A 417 17.16 -16.68 -25.80
N THR A 418 16.80 -15.39 -25.85
CA THR A 418 17.73 -14.31 -26.24
C THR A 418 18.51 -13.72 -25.09
N ARG A 419 18.07 -13.96 -23.84
CA ARG A 419 18.69 -13.39 -22.63
C ARG A 419 18.89 -14.45 -21.58
N SER A 420 20.02 -14.36 -20.87
CA SER A 420 20.29 -15.11 -19.64
C SER A 420 20.58 -14.17 -18.49
N PHE A 421 20.23 -14.57 -17.30
CA PHE A 421 20.53 -13.86 -16.06
C PHE A 421 20.82 -14.82 -14.93
N SER A 422 21.90 -14.55 -14.17
CA SER A 422 22.20 -15.17 -12.88
C SER A 422 22.41 -14.07 -11.84
N TYR A 423 21.89 -14.25 -10.64
CA TYR A 423 22.22 -13.37 -9.53
C TYR A 423 23.67 -13.58 -9.10
N LEU A 424 24.48 -12.51 -9.08
CA LEU A 424 25.82 -12.50 -8.52
C LEU A 424 25.81 -11.67 -7.22
N PRO A 425 26.34 -12.22 -6.10
CA PRO A 425 26.38 -11.54 -4.81
C PRO A 425 27.15 -10.21 -4.86
N ALA A 426 26.47 -9.13 -4.64
CA ALA A 426 27.07 -7.79 -4.64
C ALA A 426 26.35 -6.87 -3.65
N ALA A 427 27.09 -5.87 -3.14
CA ALA A 427 26.46 -4.79 -2.39
C ALA A 427 25.50 -3.99 -3.33
N PRO A 428 24.39 -3.50 -2.83
CA PRO A 428 23.94 -3.52 -1.43
C PRO A 428 23.08 -4.74 -1.05
N TYR A 429 22.97 -5.76 -1.90
CA TYR A 429 22.06 -6.89 -1.75
C TYR A 429 22.55 -7.98 -0.79
N LYS A 430 23.87 -8.13 -0.65
CA LYS A 430 24.47 -9.18 0.19
C LYS A 430 24.85 -8.71 1.57
N ASP A 431 24.80 -9.62 2.53
CA ASP A 431 25.36 -9.46 3.87
C ASP A 431 26.24 -10.68 4.28
N ASP A 432 26.65 -10.74 5.56
CA ASP A 432 27.44 -11.84 6.12
C ASP A 432 26.65 -12.72 7.10
N TYR A 433 25.32 -12.64 7.10
CA TYR A 433 24.46 -13.29 8.09
C TYR A 433 23.56 -14.34 7.43
N THR A 434 23.02 -15.24 8.26
CA THR A 434 22.11 -16.30 7.82
C THR A 434 20.79 -16.20 8.52
N ASN A 435 19.74 -16.77 7.91
CA ASN A 435 18.40 -16.81 8.49
C ASN A 435 17.85 -15.42 8.78
N THR A 436 18.07 -14.48 7.86
CA THR A 436 17.52 -13.13 7.86
C THR A 436 16.22 -13.07 7.04
N LEU A 437 15.43 -12.01 7.19
CA LEU A 437 14.30 -11.76 6.27
C LEU A 437 14.80 -11.49 4.85
N ALA A 438 15.98 -10.87 4.73
CA ALA A 438 16.64 -10.62 3.47
C ALA A 438 17.00 -11.92 2.73
N ASP A 439 17.48 -12.95 3.45
CA ASP A 439 17.72 -14.28 2.88
C ASP A 439 16.43 -14.90 2.33
N VAL A 440 15.33 -14.84 3.09
CA VAL A 440 14.03 -15.39 2.64
C VAL A 440 13.54 -14.67 1.40
N ALA A 441 13.61 -13.34 1.38
CA ALA A 441 13.21 -12.54 0.23
C ALA A 441 14.08 -12.83 -1.01
N MET A 442 15.40 -12.93 -0.82
CA MET A 442 16.34 -13.27 -1.89
C MET A 442 16.08 -14.66 -2.46
N TYR A 443 15.80 -15.65 -1.61
CA TYR A 443 15.48 -17.00 -2.06
C TYR A 443 14.30 -17.02 -3.03
N TYR A 444 13.18 -16.40 -2.64
CA TYR A 444 11.96 -16.39 -3.44
C TYR A 444 12.00 -15.43 -4.64
N TRP A 445 12.97 -14.53 -4.67
CA TRP A 445 13.21 -13.70 -5.84
C TRP A 445 14.15 -14.37 -6.85
N LYS A 446 15.29 -14.92 -6.41
CA LYS A 446 16.31 -15.45 -7.34
C LYS A 446 16.02 -16.87 -7.83
N THR A 447 15.11 -17.60 -7.17
CA THR A 447 14.72 -18.95 -7.56
C THR A 447 13.55 -18.90 -8.55
N ASP A 448 13.63 -19.69 -9.62
CA ASP A 448 12.46 -19.94 -10.46
C ASP A 448 11.48 -20.82 -9.70
N LEU A 449 10.35 -20.23 -9.30
CA LEU A 449 9.32 -20.92 -8.51
C LEU A 449 8.49 -21.90 -9.35
N ARG A 450 8.60 -21.82 -10.67
CA ARG A 450 7.84 -22.67 -11.61
C ARG A 450 8.67 -23.07 -12.83
N PRO A 451 9.73 -23.85 -12.65
CA PRO A 451 10.67 -24.19 -13.73
C PRO A 451 10.03 -24.94 -14.92
N GLY A 452 8.77 -25.33 -14.80
CA GLY A 452 8.00 -25.91 -15.93
C GLY A 452 7.18 -24.89 -16.74
N LEU A 453 7.22 -23.61 -16.40
CA LEU A 453 6.60 -22.53 -17.18
C LEU A 453 7.68 -21.75 -17.95
N ALA A 454 7.29 -21.16 -19.07
CA ALA A 454 8.17 -20.27 -19.81
C ALA A 454 8.50 -19.02 -19.01
N ASN A 455 9.72 -18.51 -19.12
CA ASN A 455 10.23 -17.33 -18.39
C ASN A 455 9.81 -16.04 -19.10
N GLY A 456 8.52 -15.68 -19.00
CA GLY A 456 7.89 -14.58 -19.72
C GLY A 456 7.39 -13.44 -18.83
N ILE A 457 7.86 -13.32 -17.57
CA ILE A 457 7.47 -12.20 -16.71
C ILE A 457 8.12 -10.91 -17.24
N PRO A 458 7.36 -9.81 -17.41
CA PRO A 458 7.92 -8.52 -17.79
C PRO A 458 8.90 -8.01 -16.73
N ASP A 459 10.14 -7.79 -17.13
CA ASP A 459 11.23 -7.27 -16.32
C ASP A 459 11.40 -5.75 -16.48
N ASP A 460 12.13 -5.14 -15.57
CA ASP A 460 12.56 -3.75 -15.64
C ASP A 460 13.97 -3.57 -15.04
N ASP A 461 14.53 -2.35 -15.10
CA ASP A 461 15.90 -2.09 -14.61
C ASP A 461 16.10 -2.36 -13.12
N ARG A 462 15.05 -2.36 -12.32
CA ARG A 462 15.12 -2.66 -10.89
C ARG A 462 14.89 -4.13 -10.58
N ASN A 463 14.03 -4.76 -11.38
CA ASN A 463 13.70 -6.16 -11.28
C ASN A 463 13.99 -6.85 -12.62
N PRO A 464 15.21 -7.34 -12.82
CA PRO A 464 15.61 -8.01 -14.06
C PRO A 464 15.05 -9.43 -14.21
N ALA A 465 14.25 -9.91 -13.24
CA ALA A 465 13.72 -11.26 -13.22
C ALA A 465 12.59 -11.42 -14.22
N PHE A 466 12.81 -12.26 -15.22
CA PHE A 466 11.82 -12.69 -16.19
C PHE A 466 11.29 -14.11 -15.94
N TRP A 467 11.83 -14.80 -14.94
CA TRP A 467 11.36 -16.10 -14.42
C TRP A 467 10.26 -15.91 -13.36
N GLN A 468 9.57 -16.97 -13.00
CA GLN A 468 8.52 -16.91 -11.98
C GLN A 468 9.12 -16.73 -10.59
N HIS A 469 8.95 -15.54 -10.03
CA HIS A 469 9.51 -15.11 -8.75
C HIS A 469 8.48 -14.39 -7.89
N LEU A 470 8.83 -14.10 -6.64
CA LEU A 470 8.02 -13.32 -5.71
C LEU A 470 8.75 -12.02 -5.34
N SER A 471 8.17 -10.88 -5.69
CA SER A 471 8.67 -9.58 -5.23
C SER A 471 8.16 -9.27 -3.83
N THR A 472 9.06 -8.82 -2.92
CA THR A 472 8.73 -8.58 -1.51
C THR A 472 8.66 -7.09 -1.21
N TYR A 473 7.55 -6.65 -0.62
CA TYR A 473 7.32 -5.31 -0.07
C TYR A 473 7.20 -5.43 1.44
N THR A 474 7.81 -4.52 2.18
CA THR A 474 7.73 -4.55 3.65
C THR A 474 7.27 -3.20 4.20
N ILE A 475 6.43 -3.26 5.24
CA ILE A 475 5.89 -2.11 5.94
C ILE A 475 6.26 -2.23 7.42
N GLY A 476 7.07 -1.28 7.90
CA GLY A 476 7.39 -1.16 9.33
C GLY A 476 6.50 -0.11 9.99
N PHE A 477 5.56 -0.53 10.84
CA PHE A 477 4.65 0.36 11.53
C PHE A 477 5.19 0.75 12.92
N GLY A 478 5.76 1.93 13.01
CA GLY A 478 6.42 2.40 14.23
C GLY A 478 7.81 1.82 14.48
N ILE A 479 8.35 1.04 13.55
CA ILE A 479 9.68 0.42 13.65
C ILE A 479 10.75 1.40 13.21
N THR A 480 11.87 1.39 13.93
CA THR A 480 13.06 2.18 13.59
C THR A 480 14.28 1.27 13.42
N GLY A 481 15.02 1.47 12.32
CA GLY A 481 16.34 0.86 12.08
C GLY A 481 17.50 1.81 12.41
N MET A 482 18.67 1.46 11.90
CA MET A 482 19.87 2.32 11.90
C MET A 482 19.87 3.28 10.70
N LEU A 483 19.31 2.81 9.56
CA LEU A 483 19.25 3.60 8.34
C LEU A 483 18.29 4.78 8.50
N SER A 484 18.74 5.95 8.06
CA SER A 484 17.89 7.14 7.99
C SER A 484 16.92 7.04 6.81
N GLU A 485 15.82 7.80 6.85
CA GLU A 485 14.89 7.86 5.72
C GLU A 485 15.56 8.31 4.41
N SER A 486 16.55 9.21 4.50
CA SER A 486 17.35 9.64 3.34
C SER A 486 18.21 8.53 2.76
N ASP A 487 18.79 7.67 3.61
CA ASP A 487 19.58 6.52 3.18
C ASP A 487 18.69 5.48 2.50
N ILE A 488 17.53 5.20 3.08
CA ILE A 488 16.54 4.29 2.50
C ILE A 488 16.09 4.79 1.11
N VAL A 489 15.76 6.08 1.00
CA VAL A 489 15.38 6.67 -0.29
C VAL A 489 16.54 6.58 -1.30
N ALA A 490 17.76 6.86 -0.89
CA ALA A 490 18.95 6.79 -1.75
C ALA A 490 19.23 5.34 -2.20
N LEU A 491 19.07 4.37 -1.29
CA LEU A 491 19.24 2.94 -1.55
C LEU A 491 18.26 2.43 -2.63
N PHE A 492 16.97 2.66 -2.44
CA PHE A 492 15.95 2.26 -3.43
C PHE A 492 16.00 3.07 -4.73
N ALA A 493 16.63 4.23 -4.74
CA ALA A 493 16.90 4.98 -5.95
C ALA A 493 18.19 4.51 -6.69
N GLY A 494 18.95 3.56 -6.14
CA GLY A 494 20.24 3.10 -6.69
C GLY A 494 21.35 4.13 -6.58
N ARG A 495 21.21 5.12 -5.68
CA ARG A 495 22.23 6.15 -5.41
C ARG A 495 23.16 5.78 -4.24
N LEU A 496 22.71 4.91 -3.37
CA LEU A 496 23.49 4.31 -2.30
C LEU A 496 23.77 2.85 -2.67
N ASN A 497 25.02 2.55 -3.04
CA ASN A 497 25.42 1.25 -3.57
C ASN A 497 26.13 0.37 -2.52
N SER A 498 26.26 0.84 -1.29
CA SER A 498 26.92 0.10 -0.20
C SER A 498 26.23 0.43 1.11
N VAL A 499 25.83 -0.59 1.82
CA VAL A 499 25.27 -0.54 3.18
C VAL A 499 25.99 -1.57 4.02
N SER A 500 26.38 -1.21 5.22
CA SER A 500 26.87 -2.17 6.22
C SER A 500 25.70 -2.69 7.01
N TRP A 501 25.12 -3.79 6.56
CA TRP A 501 24.05 -4.47 7.29
C TRP A 501 24.55 -4.99 8.63
N LEU A 502 23.78 -4.82 9.68
CA LEU A 502 24.10 -5.33 11.02
C LEU A 502 23.45 -6.69 11.25
N ASN A 503 24.07 -7.50 12.14
CA ASN A 503 23.51 -8.78 12.52
C ASN A 503 22.17 -8.59 13.24
N PRO A 504 21.05 -9.09 12.70
CA PRO A 504 19.74 -8.93 13.33
C PRO A 504 19.46 -9.95 14.42
N THR A 505 20.33 -10.95 14.61
CA THR A 505 20.10 -12.05 15.57
C THR A 505 21.00 -11.97 16.79
N THR A 506 22.16 -11.30 16.71
CA THR A 506 23.13 -11.21 17.80
C THR A 506 23.75 -9.82 17.90
N GLY A 507 24.14 -9.40 19.11
CA GLY A 507 24.81 -8.11 19.35
C GLY A 507 23.93 -7.09 20.08
N GLY A 508 24.48 -5.90 20.34
CA GLY A 508 23.85 -4.87 21.19
C GLY A 508 22.74 -4.03 20.52
N ASN A 509 22.54 -4.16 19.20
CA ASN A 509 21.58 -3.38 18.43
C ASN A 509 20.62 -4.27 17.62
N THR A 510 20.30 -5.46 18.12
CA THR A 510 19.50 -6.47 17.38
C THR A 510 18.16 -5.93 16.89
N ASP A 511 17.42 -5.21 17.70
CA ASP A 511 16.11 -4.68 17.30
C ASP A 511 16.21 -3.67 16.15
N ARG A 512 17.18 -2.75 16.23
CA ARG A 512 17.39 -1.80 15.13
C ARG A 512 17.91 -2.48 13.86
N ALA A 513 18.76 -3.52 14.02
CA ALA A 513 19.22 -4.33 12.91
C ALA A 513 18.06 -5.10 12.25
N LYS A 514 17.08 -5.60 13.02
CA LYS A 514 15.85 -6.20 12.48
C LYS A 514 14.98 -5.19 11.74
N GLY A 515 14.96 -3.93 12.19
CA GLY A 515 14.32 -2.84 11.45
C GLY A 515 14.97 -2.61 10.08
N ASP A 516 16.30 -2.68 10.00
CA ASP A 516 17.03 -2.59 8.74
C ASP A 516 16.92 -3.86 7.89
N ASP A 517 16.76 -5.04 8.50
CA ASP A 517 16.51 -6.29 7.79
C ASP A 517 15.16 -6.29 7.02
N LEU A 518 14.15 -5.56 7.51
CA LEU A 518 12.93 -5.29 6.72
C LEU A 518 13.23 -4.47 5.45
N VAL A 519 14.12 -3.48 5.55
CA VAL A 519 14.60 -2.69 4.40
C VAL A 519 15.34 -3.59 3.43
N HIS A 520 16.24 -4.42 3.96
CA HIS A 520 17.06 -5.35 3.18
C HIS A 520 16.20 -6.42 2.47
N ALA A 521 15.21 -6.97 3.16
CA ALA A 521 14.27 -7.93 2.57
C ALA A 521 13.48 -7.33 1.38
N ALA A 522 13.00 -6.09 1.52
CA ALA A 522 12.33 -5.40 0.42
C ALA A 522 13.28 -5.13 -0.76
N LEU A 523 14.53 -4.79 -0.48
CA LEU A 523 15.57 -4.58 -1.50
C LEU A 523 15.89 -5.88 -2.23
N ASN A 524 16.12 -6.97 -1.49
CA ASN A 524 16.44 -8.29 -2.03
C ASN A 524 15.28 -8.89 -2.84
N GLY A 525 14.05 -8.68 -2.40
CA GLY A 525 12.85 -9.05 -3.13
C GLY A 525 12.46 -8.08 -4.27
N ARG A 526 13.27 -7.06 -4.58
CA ARG A 526 13.00 -6.06 -5.64
C ARG A 526 11.66 -5.33 -5.51
N GLY A 527 11.10 -5.27 -4.30
CA GLY A 527 9.95 -4.45 -3.96
C GLY A 527 10.35 -3.10 -3.39
N GLU A 528 9.58 -2.63 -2.40
CA GLU A 528 9.83 -1.36 -1.69
C GLU A 528 9.62 -1.54 -0.18
N PHE A 529 10.39 -0.80 0.61
CA PHE A 529 10.14 -0.63 2.05
C PHE A 529 9.53 0.74 2.31
N PHE A 530 8.58 0.82 3.22
CA PHE A 530 8.18 2.10 3.77
C PHE A 530 7.91 2.03 5.27
N ARG A 531 8.47 3.03 5.95
CA ARG A 531 8.20 3.26 7.36
C ARG A 531 6.88 4.01 7.51
N ALA A 532 6.05 3.55 8.40
CA ALA A 532 4.79 4.19 8.76
C ALA A 532 4.84 4.59 10.22
N ASP A 533 5.14 5.86 10.48
CA ASP A 533 5.20 6.41 11.84
C ASP A 533 3.82 6.82 12.36
N ASN A 534 2.82 6.87 11.46
CA ASN A 534 1.43 7.14 11.79
C ASN A 534 0.46 6.51 10.77
N PRO A 535 -0.81 6.29 11.15
CA PRO A 535 -1.79 5.59 10.33
C PRO A 535 -2.10 6.23 8.96
N GLU A 536 -2.05 7.57 8.85
CA GLU A 536 -2.36 8.25 7.59
C GLU A 536 -1.28 8.06 6.55
N VAL A 537 0.00 8.17 6.96
CA VAL A 537 1.14 7.89 6.09
C VAL A 537 1.10 6.44 5.65
N PHE A 538 0.75 5.53 6.56
CA PHE A 538 0.56 4.11 6.24
C PHE A 538 -0.50 3.92 5.15
N ALA A 539 -1.72 4.43 5.35
CA ALA A 539 -2.80 4.29 4.38
C ALA A 539 -2.43 4.85 3.00
N GLN A 540 -1.84 6.06 2.95
CA GLN A 540 -1.43 6.69 1.69
C GLN A 540 -0.36 5.91 0.95
N ARG A 541 0.66 5.41 1.66
CA ARG A 541 1.76 4.65 1.04
C ARG A 541 1.26 3.29 0.55
N LEU A 542 0.46 2.58 1.34
CA LEU A 542 -0.12 1.31 0.93
C LEU A 542 -1.06 1.47 -0.28
N SER A 543 -1.96 2.49 -0.29
CA SER A 543 -2.81 2.77 -1.47
C SER A 543 -1.99 2.95 -2.73
N LYS A 544 -0.89 3.72 -2.66
CA LYS A 544 -0.02 3.97 -3.81
C LYS A 544 0.73 2.73 -4.30
N VAL A 545 1.18 1.87 -3.38
CA VAL A 545 1.80 0.59 -3.75
C VAL A 545 0.76 -0.27 -4.48
N LEU A 546 -0.42 -0.46 -3.91
CA LEU A 546 -1.49 -1.25 -4.52
C LEU A 546 -1.91 -0.67 -5.89
N GLU A 547 -2.03 0.65 -6.01
CA GLU A 547 -2.33 1.33 -7.28
C GLU A 547 -1.21 1.11 -8.31
N SER A 548 0.07 1.19 -7.90
CA SER A 548 1.21 0.91 -8.77
C SER A 548 1.21 -0.53 -9.27
N LEU A 549 0.91 -1.51 -8.40
CA LEU A 549 0.81 -2.92 -8.78
C LEU A 549 -0.38 -3.17 -9.70
N ALA A 550 -1.50 -2.50 -9.47
CA ALA A 550 -2.70 -2.59 -10.29
C ALA A 550 -2.53 -1.97 -11.69
N ASN A 551 -1.76 -0.89 -11.78
CA ASN A 551 -1.51 -0.16 -13.03
C ASN A 551 -0.31 -0.70 -13.82
N ASN A 552 0.46 -1.64 -13.25
CA ASN A 552 1.55 -2.35 -13.90
C ASN A 552 1.15 -3.82 -14.17
N PRO A 553 0.11 -4.06 -14.97
CA PRO A 553 -0.35 -5.41 -15.22
C PRO A 553 0.72 -6.21 -15.94
N SER A 554 0.68 -7.51 -15.77
CA SER A 554 1.47 -8.46 -16.55
C SER A 554 1.06 -8.38 -18.02
N GLY A 555 1.85 -7.71 -18.83
CA GLY A 555 1.59 -7.50 -20.26
C GLY A 555 1.73 -6.04 -20.68
N ALA A 556 2.84 -5.71 -21.29
CA ALA A 556 3.27 -4.45 -21.91
C ALA A 556 2.61 -3.15 -21.40
N ALA A 557 3.41 -2.32 -20.77
CA ALA A 557 3.10 -0.94 -20.46
C ALA A 557 2.44 -0.23 -21.64
N ALA A 558 1.46 0.61 -21.38
CA ALA A 558 1.00 1.60 -22.36
C ALA A 558 2.18 2.53 -22.68
N ALA A 559 2.87 2.24 -23.76
CA ALA A 559 3.99 3.03 -24.22
C ALA A 559 3.43 4.17 -25.06
N ALA A 560 3.66 5.40 -24.66
CA ALA A 560 3.39 6.55 -25.53
C ALA A 560 4.41 6.55 -26.67
N VAL A 561 3.94 6.47 -27.91
CA VAL A 561 4.80 6.55 -29.10
C VAL A 561 4.90 7.99 -29.60
N THR A 562 6.07 8.35 -30.11
CA THR A 562 6.31 9.72 -30.64
C THR A 562 5.50 10.05 -31.87
N LYS A 563 5.06 9.04 -32.61
CA LYS A 563 4.30 9.21 -33.89
C LYS A 563 3.28 8.08 -34.02
N PRO A 564 2.11 8.35 -34.65
CA PRO A 564 1.10 7.32 -34.88
C PRO A 564 1.47 6.32 -36.00
N TYR A 565 2.58 6.53 -36.69
CA TYR A 565 3.13 5.63 -37.72
C TYR A 565 4.63 5.42 -37.50
N ILE A 566 5.13 4.22 -37.80
CA ILE A 566 6.53 3.85 -37.66
C ILE A 566 7.35 4.48 -38.81
N ASP A 567 8.34 5.29 -38.44
CA ASP A 567 9.28 5.93 -39.37
C ASP A 567 10.70 5.38 -39.10
N ILE A 568 11.45 5.07 -40.18
CA ILE A 568 12.75 4.39 -40.09
C ILE A 568 13.79 5.18 -39.25
N ALA A 569 13.61 6.48 -39.04
CA ALA A 569 14.67 7.32 -38.48
C ALA A 569 14.54 7.68 -36.98
N ASN A 570 13.33 7.80 -36.39
CA ASN A 570 13.15 8.37 -35.05
C ASN A 570 11.91 7.83 -34.33
N ASN A 571 11.81 6.52 -34.15
CA ASN A 571 10.73 5.93 -33.35
C ASN A 571 11.19 5.63 -31.94
N PHE A 572 10.59 6.32 -30.99
CA PHE A 572 10.80 6.11 -29.58
C PHE A 572 9.46 5.86 -28.89
N THR A 573 9.50 5.01 -27.89
CA THR A 573 8.44 4.87 -26.89
C THR A 573 8.94 5.42 -25.57
N TYR A 574 8.03 6.02 -24.81
CA TYR A 574 8.30 6.55 -23.49
C TYR A 574 7.55 5.72 -22.46
N GLU A 575 8.32 5.13 -21.54
CA GLU A 575 7.78 4.41 -20.40
C GLU A 575 7.83 5.31 -19.15
N THR A 576 6.70 5.49 -18.51
CA THR A 576 6.60 6.23 -17.25
C THR A 576 6.62 5.26 -16.08
N SER A 577 7.30 5.62 -14.99
CA SER A 577 7.27 4.88 -13.73
C SER A 577 7.05 5.82 -12.55
N TYR A 578 6.44 5.31 -11.49
CA TYR A 578 6.25 6.05 -10.24
C TYR A 578 6.59 5.16 -9.05
N ARG A 579 7.41 5.67 -8.14
CA ARG A 579 7.79 5.00 -6.90
C ARG A 579 7.06 5.62 -5.74
N ALA A 580 6.07 4.92 -5.21
CA ALA A 580 5.19 5.45 -4.17
C ALA A 580 5.93 5.74 -2.86
N ALA A 581 6.87 4.88 -2.46
CA ALA A 581 7.63 5.05 -1.22
C ALA A 581 8.53 6.29 -1.24
N GLN A 582 9.17 6.57 -2.36
CA GLN A 582 10.08 7.71 -2.54
C GLN A 582 9.39 8.95 -3.13
N ARG A 583 8.12 8.84 -3.53
CA ARG A 583 7.37 9.88 -4.24
C ARG A 583 8.09 10.36 -5.51
N MET A 584 8.76 9.45 -6.19
CA MET A 584 9.55 9.75 -7.39
C MET A 584 8.84 9.21 -8.63
N GLY A 585 8.66 10.09 -9.63
CA GLY A 585 8.30 9.73 -10.99
C GLY A 585 9.52 9.71 -11.88
N ASP A 586 9.53 8.84 -12.88
CA ASP A 586 10.57 8.79 -13.89
C ASP A 586 9.99 8.50 -15.28
N ILE A 587 10.71 8.91 -16.32
CA ILE A 587 10.38 8.64 -17.71
C ILE A 587 11.64 8.10 -18.38
N LYS A 588 11.52 6.99 -19.08
CA LYS A 588 12.58 6.37 -19.88
C LYS A 588 12.16 6.30 -21.33
N ALA A 589 13.11 6.39 -22.25
CA ALA A 589 12.87 6.29 -23.67
C ALA A 589 13.62 5.12 -24.27
N TYR A 590 12.93 4.33 -25.11
CA TYR A 590 13.48 3.18 -25.83
C TYR A 590 13.18 3.32 -27.31
N LYS A 591 14.07 2.79 -28.17
CA LYS A 591 13.76 2.63 -29.59
C LYS A 591 12.69 1.57 -29.77
N LEU A 592 11.87 1.74 -30.81
CA LEU A 592 10.93 0.70 -31.24
C LEU A 592 11.61 -0.25 -32.23
N HIS A 593 11.38 -1.54 -32.04
CA HIS A 593 11.76 -2.55 -33.01
C HIS A 593 10.89 -2.41 -34.27
N LEU A 594 11.50 -2.19 -35.44
CA LEU A 594 10.79 -1.81 -36.67
C LEU A 594 9.81 -2.89 -37.15
N GLU A 595 10.09 -4.16 -36.90
CA GLU A 595 9.25 -5.27 -37.37
C GLU A 595 8.10 -5.60 -36.42
N THR A 596 8.32 -5.47 -35.13
CA THR A 596 7.36 -5.87 -34.10
C THR A 596 6.61 -4.72 -33.45
N GLY A 597 7.12 -3.49 -33.58
CA GLY A 597 6.59 -2.30 -32.89
C GLY A 597 6.79 -2.32 -31.36
N GLN A 598 7.56 -3.28 -30.84
CA GLN A 598 7.83 -3.41 -29.41
C GLN A 598 9.01 -2.51 -28.99
N PRO A 599 9.05 -2.06 -27.73
CA PRO A 599 10.21 -1.37 -27.17
C PRO A 599 11.46 -2.25 -27.21
N ASP A 600 12.52 -1.79 -27.86
CA ASP A 600 13.82 -2.44 -27.78
C ASP A 600 14.54 -1.99 -26.51
N ARG A 601 14.39 -2.75 -25.43
CA ARG A 601 14.98 -2.44 -24.13
C ARG A 601 16.49 -2.59 -24.10
N ASN A 602 17.08 -3.22 -25.13
CA ASN A 602 18.53 -3.29 -25.29
C ASN A 602 19.09 -2.03 -25.97
N GLN A 603 18.23 -1.17 -26.53
CA GLN A 603 18.61 0.10 -27.15
C GLN A 603 17.86 1.28 -26.51
N PRO A 604 18.13 1.60 -25.23
CA PRO A 604 17.58 2.79 -24.61
C PRO A 604 18.11 4.05 -25.28
N ALA A 605 17.25 5.06 -25.42
CA ALA A 605 17.63 6.34 -26.00
C ALA A 605 18.55 7.14 -25.07
N TRP A 606 18.39 6.98 -23.77
CA TRP A 606 19.24 7.57 -22.74
C TRP A 606 19.85 6.46 -21.91
N THR A 607 21.18 6.47 -21.76
CA THR A 607 21.95 5.34 -21.25
C THR A 607 22.76 5.66 -20.01
N LYS A 608 22.99 4.67 -19.16
CA LYS A 608 23.93 4.62 -18.03
C LYS A 608 24.46 3.20 -17.85
N PRO A 609 25.57 2.98 -17.12
CA PRO A 609 25.95 1.66 -16.65
C PRO A 609 24.82 1.06 -15.79
N CYS A 610 24.57 -0.24 -15.92
CA CYS A 610 23.57 -0.91 -15.11
C CYS A 610 24.02 -1.00 -13.64
N PRO A 611 23.11 -0.76 -12.66
CA PRO A 611 23.45 -0.85 -11.24
C PRO A 611 23.94 -2.23 -10.80
N THR A 612 23.41 -3.28 -11.42
CA THR A 612 23.71 -4.68 -11.11
C THR A 612 24.88 -5.25 -11.91
N ASP A 613 25.23 -4.62 -13.04
CA ASP A 613 26.32 -5.03 -13.92
C ASP A 613 26.82 -3.84 -14.73
N ALA A 614 27.94 -3.27 -14.32
CA ALA A 614 28.55 -2.10 -14.97
C ALA A 614 29.04 -2.36 -16.41
N SER A 615 29.16 -3.61 -16.83
CA SER A 615 29.49 -3.98 -18.21
C SER A 615 28.32 -3.84 -19.18
N ARG A 616 27.10 -3.76 -18.64
CA ARG A 616 25.84 -3.58 -19.40
C ARG A 616 25.38 -2.13 -19.41
N THR A 617 24.60 -1.79 -20.41
CA THR A 617 23.99 -0.47 -20.55
C THR A 617 22.52 -0.53 -20.20
N CYS A 618 22.12 0.25 -19.20
CA CYS A 618 20.72 0.42 -18.79
C CYS A 618 20.14 1.77 -19.27
N ALA A 619 18.82 1.86 -19.32
CA ALA A 619 18.13 3.11 -19.58
C ALA A 619 18.38 4.13 -18.45
N LYS A 620 18.75 5.36 -18.83
CA LYS A 620 18.79 6.51 -17.94
C LYS A 620 17.44 7.21 -17.94
N GLY A 621 16.92 7.53 -16.78
CA GLY A 621 15.65 8.22 -16.66
C GLY A 621 15.76 9.75 -16.67
N VAL A 622 14.63 10.42 -16.90
CA VAL A 622 14.53 11.90 -16.86
C VAL A 622 14.87 12.42 -15.45
N ALA A 623 14.47 11.72 -14.39
CA ALA A 623 14.78 12.12 -13.03
C ALA A 623 16.28 12.24 -12.79
N GLU A 624 17.08 11.24 -13.20
CA GLU A 624 18.54 11.27 -13.10
C GLU A 624 19.17 12.34 -14.01
N MET A 625 18.62 12.59 -15.18
CA MET A 625 19.09 13.65 -16.07
C MET A 625 18.84 15.04 -15.48
N LEU A 626 17.73 15.21 -14.76
CA LEU A 626 17.43 16.46 -14.05
C LEU A 626 18.31 16.65 -12.83
N GLU A 627 18.60 15.58 -12.07
CA GLU A 627 19.52 15.65 -10.92
C GLU A 627 20.95 16.05 -11.32
N ALA A 628 21.40 15.61 -12.49
CA ALA A 628 22.71 15.97 -13.03
C ALA A 628 22.82 17.43 -13.49
N ARG A 629 21.71 18.19 -13.55
CA ARG A 629 21.68 19.59 -13.94
C ARG A 629 21.67 20.50 -12.73
N THR A 630 22.41 21.60 -12.81
CA THR A 630 22.32 22.66 -11.80
C THR A 630 20.92 23.30 -11.84
N ALA A 631 20.42 23.79 -10.71
CA ALA A 631 19.12 24.43 -10.62
C ALA A 631 18.96 25.57 -11.65
N ASP A 632 19.99 26.38 -11.83
CA ASP A 632 20.00 27.54 -12.73
C ASP A 632 19.99 27.17 -14.23
N SER A 633 20.31 25.92 -14.56
CA SER A 633 20.26 25.43 -15.96
C SER A 633 18.91 24.89 -16.38
N ARG A 634 17.92 24.88 -15.47
CA ARG A 634 16.57 24.36 -15.73
C ARG A 634 15.66 25.48 -16.22
N GLN A 635 14.97 25.23 -17.33
CA GLN A 635 13.87 26.08 -17.76
C GLN A 635 12.58 25.48 -17.22
N ILE A 636 11.90 26.24 -16.36
CA ILE A 636 10.63 25.83 -15.74
C ILE A 636 9.53 26.67 -16.39
N ALA A 637 8.64 26.01 -17.12
CA ALA A 637 7.42 26.64 -17.63
C ALA A 637 6.25 26.28 -16.75
N THR A 638 5.42 27.24 -16.43
CA THR A 638 4.20 27.05 -15.64
C THR A 638 3.03 27.80 -16.28
N PHE A 639 1.82 27.55 -15.78
CA PHE A 639 0.62 28.24 -16.20
C PHE A 639 0.11 29.14 -15.07
N ASN A 640 -0.08 30.41 -15.33
CA ASN A 640 -0.49 31.40 -14.34
C ASN A 640 -2.03 31.59 -14.23
N GLY A 641 -2.80 30.69 -14.84
CA GLY A 641 -4.26 30.75 -14.91
C GLY A 641 -4.81 31.38 -16.20
N SER A 642 -3.95 32.02 -17.01
CA SER A 642 -4.34 32.65 -18.29
C SER A 642 -3.36 32.39 -19.42
N SER A 643 -2.09 32.21 -19.15
CA SER A 643 -1.04 31.96 -20.16
C SER A 643 0.08 31.08 -19.59
N GLY A 644 0.85 30.41 -20.47
CA GLY A 644 2.10 29.77 -20.09
C GLY A 644 3.16 30.83 -19.72
N VAL A 645 3.97 30.57 -18.68
CA VAL A 645 5.05 31.43 -18.19
C VAL A 645 6.35 30.63 -18.12
#